data_2a13a80f8a4b13855fa0ad6ddd47a9d0
#
_entry.id   2a13a80f8a4b13855fa0ad6ddd47a9d0
#
_cell.length_a   1.000
_cell.length_b   1.000
_cell.length_c   1.000
_cell.angle_alpha   90.00
_cell.angle_beta   90.00
_cell.angle_gamma   90.00
#
_symmetry.space_group_name_H-M   'P 1'
#
loop_
_entity.id
_entity.type
_entity.pdbx_description
1 polymer ?
#
loop_
_entity_poly.entity_id
_entity_poly.type
_entity_poly.pdbx_seq_one_letter_code
_entity_poly.pdbx_strand_id
1 'polypeptide(L)'
;MSKTFDKEEFKERVKENVKTLYRKTIKEATQQQLFQAVSYAVKDDIINNWLATQKQYEIDDPKTVYYMSMEFLMGRALGNNLINLCAYKEVKEALDEMGFDINVIEDQEPDAALGNGGLGRLAACFLDSLATLGYSAYGCGIRYRYGMFKQKIENGYQVEVPDNWLKDGNPFELRRPEYAKIVKFGGYVRVEYDEEHKRNNFVQEGYQSVRAIPYDIPVLGYNNNIVNTLRVWDAEAINDFHLDSFDKGDYQKAVEQENLAKNIVDVLYPNDNHYAGKELRLKQQYFFISASVQAAIAKYKKTHSDIRKFYEKVTFQLNDTHPTVAVAELMRILLDEEGLEWDEAWEVTTKTCAYTNHTIMAEALEKWPIELFSRLLPRVYQIIEEINRRFVLEIQTKYPGNQEKVRKMAIIYDGQVKMAHLAIAAGYSVNGVARLHTEILEKQELKDFYEMMPQKFNNKTNGITQRRFLLHANPLLADWVTEHIGDGWITDLPQISKLKVYADDKKALQEFMNIKYQNKQRLAKYIKEHNGIDVDPRSIFDVQVKRLHEYKRQLLNILHVMYLYNQIKDHPEMPFYPRTFIFGAKAAAGYRRAKLTIKLINNVADVINNDKSINGKLKVVFIEDYRVSNAELIFAAADVSEQISTASKEASGTGNMKFMLNGAPTLGTMDGANVEIVEEVGAENAFIFGLSAEEVIRYENEGGYNPTDYFNNDQDIRRVLMQLINGEYSNGDMEMFRDIYDSLLNTNSSDRADTYFILADFKSYAAAQKKVEEAYRDEEGWAKMALLNTACSGKFTSDRTIQQYVDEIWHLDHVTVKVDPESFEV
;
A
#
# COMPACT_ATOMS: atom_id res chain seq x y z
N MET A 1 -16.03 15.33 28.64
CA MET A 1 -14.63 15.39 29.07
C MET A 1 -14.06 14.02 28.81
N SER A 2 -13.00 13.88 28.02
CA SER A 2 -12.32 12.59 27.87
C SER A 2 -11.84 12.15 29.25
N LYS A 3 -12.02 10.86 29.58
CA LYS A 3 -11.48 10.28 30.81
C LYS A 3 -9.98 10.56 30.82
N THR A 4 -9.48 11.28 31.81
CA THR A 4 -8.04 11.53 31.94
C THR A 4 -7.35 10.18 32.11
N PHE A 5 -6.35 9.88 31.30
CA PHE A 5 -5.60 8.62 31.39
C PHE A 5 -4.97 8.49 32.78
N ASP A 6 -5.27 7.40 33.48
CA ASP A 6 -4.75 7.16 34.84
C ASP A 6 -3.44 6.34 34.76
N LYS A 7 -2.32 7.02 35.02
CA LYS A 7 -0.98 6.40 35.01
C LYS A 7 -0.83 5.29 36.04
N GLU A 8 -1.37 5.46 37.25
CA GLU A 8 -1.22 4.47 38.32
C GLU A 8 -2.04 3.21 38.01
N GLU A 9 -3.27 3.37 37.55
CA GLU A 9 -4.08 2.25 37.07
C GLU A 9 -3.40 1.51 35.92
N PHE A 10 -2.82 2.23 34.97
CA PHE A 10 -2.07 1.64 33.86
C PHE A 10 -0.87 0.81 34.33
N LYS A 11 -0.05 1.35 35.25
CA LYS A 11 1.10 0.64 35.81
C LYS A 11 0.67 -0.67 36.50
N GLU A 12 -0.40 -0.64 37.27
CA GLU A 12 -0.92 -1.85 37.94
C GLU A 12 -1.45 -2.88 36.93
N ARG A 13 -2.14 -2.44 35.88
CA ARG A 13 -2.56 -3.34 34.79
C ARG A 13 -1.38 -3.99 34.08
N VAL A 14 -0.31 -3.27 33.81
CA VAL A 14 0.91 -3.82 33.21
C VAL A 14 1.55 -4.88 34.12
N LYS A 15 1.68 -4.63 35.43
CA LYS A 15 2.19 -5.57 36.40
C LYS A 15 1.34 -6.85 36.50
N GLU A 16 0.02 -6.66 36.52
CA GLU A 16 -0.91 -7.79 36.56
C GLU A 16 -0.87 -8.61 35.27
N ASN A 17 -0.75 -7.98 34.13
CA ASN A 17 -0.59 -8.67 32.83
C ASN A 17 0.70 -9.51 32.79
N VAL A 18 1.83 -8.96 33.25
CA VAL A 18 3.09 -9.72 33.33
C VAL A 18 2.92 -10.95 34.25
N LYS A 19 2.29 -10.75 35.40
CA LYS A 19 2.07 -11.82 36.40
C LYS A 19 1.17 -12.93 35.86
N THR A 20 0.04 -12.55 35.25
CA THR A 20 -0.98 -13.51 34.81
C THR A 20 -0.62 -14.22 33.51
N LEU A 21 0.00 -13.52 32.55
CA LEU A 21 0.38 -14.09 31.26
C LEU A 21 1.67 -14.93 31.36
N TYR A 22 2.63 -14.51 32.21
CA TYR A 22 3.99 -15.08 32.19
C TYR A 22 4.45 -15.64 33.53
N ARG A 23 3.67 -15.49 34.57
CA ARG A 23 4.03 -15.93 35.95
C ARG A 23 5.39 -15.35 36.37
N LYS A 24 5.58 -14.03 36.12
CA LYS A 24 6.81 -13.29 36.42
C LYS A 24 6.49 -11.99 37.12
N THR A 25 7.49 -11.44 37.78
CA THR A 25 7.48 -10.05 38.20
C THR A 25 7.93 -9.16 37.03
N ILE A 26 7.64 -7.87 37.08
CA ILE A 26 8.01 -6.93 36.03
C ILE A 26 9.53 -6.87 35.81
N LYS A 27 10.34 -7.09 36.83
CA LYS A 27 11.81 -7.10 36.72
C LYS A 27 12.36 -8.35 36.03
N GLU A 28 11.60 -9.42 36.01
CA GLU A 28 11.98 -10.68 35.37
C GLU A 28 11.47 -10.81 33.95
N ALA A 29 10.56 -9.93 33.54
CA ALA A 29 9.96 -9.96 32.22
C ALA A 29 10.98 -9.60 31.14
N THR A 30 10.91 -10.30 29.99
CA THR A 30 11.66 -9.91 28.79
C THR A 30 11.04 -8.67 28.16
N GLN A 31 11.78 -7.99 27.29
CA GLN A 31 11.25 -6.82 26.57
C GLN A 31 10.01 -7.18 25.74
N GLN A 32 10.01 -8.36 25.10
CA GLN A 32 8.84 -8.86 24.36
C GLN A 32 7.63 -9.08 25.26
N GLN A 33 7.84 -9.64 26.44
CA GLN A 33 6.77 -9.84 27.43
C GLN A 33 6.23 -8.52 27.96
N LEU A 34 7.09 -7.53 28.16
CA LEU A 34 6.67 -6.16 28.51
C LEU A 34 5.85 -5.51 27.40
N PHE A 35 6.26 -5.67 26.15
CA PHE A 35 5.47 -5.20 25.00
C PHE A 35 4.06 -5.80 25.01
N GLN A 36 3.94 -7.10 25.20
CA GLN A 36 2.64 -7.77 25.28
C GLN A 36 1.81 -7.22 26.44
N ALA A 37 2.41 -7.12 27.64
CA ALA A 37 1.71 -6.64 28.82
C ALA A 37 1.22 -5.19 28.69
N VAL A 38 2.05 -4.32 28.13
CA VAL A 38 1.70 -2.92 27.83
C VAL A 38 0.57 -2.85 26.80
N SER A 39 0.67 -3.64 25.73
CA SER A 39 -0.34 -3.67 24.67
C SER A 39 -1.69 -4.13 25.18
N TYR A 40 -1.74 -5.16 26.01
CA TYR A 40 -3.00 -5.60 26.65
C TYR A 40 -3.56 -4.56 27.60
N ALA A 41 -2.73 -3.83 28.34
CA ALA A 41 -3.19 -2.73 29.20
C ALA A 41 -3.82 -1.59 28.40
N VAL A 42 -3.23 -1.21 27.26
CA VAL A 42 -3.77 -0.21 26.34
C VAL A 42 -5.05 -0.71 25.68
N LYS A 43 -5.11 -2.00 25.35
CA LYS A 43 -6.29 -2.61 24.73
C LYS A 43 -7.55 -2.48 25.59
N ASP A 44 -7.43 -2.47 26.90
CA ASP A 44 -8.60 -2.30 27.78
C ASP A 44 -9.33 -0.98 27.53
N ASP A 45 -8.59 0.11 27.33
CA ASP A 45 -9.18 1.40 26.97
C ASP A 45 -9.76 1.40 25.54
N ILE A 46 -9.08 0.72 24.61
CA ILE A 46 -9.56 0.56 23.25
C ILE A 46 -10.88 -0.20 23.20
N ILE A 47 -11.03 -1.27 23.98
CA ILE A 47 -12.26 -2.08 24.03
C ILE A 47 -13.45 -1.25 24.48
N ASN A 48 -13.28 -0.40 25.48
CA ASN A 48 -14.37 0.49 25.93
C ASN A 48 -14.85 1.41 24.81
N ASN A 49 -13.93 2.04 24.11
CA ASN A 49 -14.25 2.89 22.95
C ASN A 49 -14.88 2.10 21.80
N TRP A 50 -14.39 0.88 21.55
CA TRP A 50 -14.89 0.01 20.49
C TRP A 50 -16.34 -0.43 20.74
N LEU A 51 -16.66 -0.80 22.00
CA LEU A 51 -18.03 -1.11 22.41
C LEU A 51 -18.95 0.10 22.31
N ALA A 52 -18.49 1.28 22.75
CA ALA A 52 -19.23 2.51 22.64
C ALA A 52 -19.53 2.88 21.18
N THR A 53 -18.54 2.69 20.30
CA THR A 53 -18.69 2.90 18.86
C THR A 53 -19.73 1.96 18.26
N GLN A 54 -19.63 0.67 18.56
CA GLN A 54 -20.59 -0.33 18.10
C GLN A 54 -22.02 0.04 18.53
N LYS A 55 -22.22 0.38 19.80
CA LYS A 55 -23.53 0.77 20.33
C LYS A 55 -24.07 2.04 19.64
N GLN A 56 -23.22 3.03 19.41
CA GLN A 56 -23.63 4.25 18.72
C GLN A 56 -24.02 3.98 17.27
N TYR A 57 -23.29 3.12 16.57
CA TYR A 57 -23.64 2.71 15.21
C TYR A 57 -24.96 1.92 15.14
N GLU A 58 -25.30 1.16 16.17
CA GLU A 58 -26.60 0.49 16.27
C GLU A 58 -27.74 1.49 16.46
N ILE A 59 -27.50 2.56 17.22
CA ILE A 59 -28.49 3.62 17.46
C ILE A 59 -28.70 4.50 16.23
N ASP A 60 -27.61 4.99 15.64
CA ASP A 60 -27.67 5.96 14.53
C ASP A 60 -27.94 5.28 13.18
N ASP A 61 -27.67 3.97 13.06
CA ASP A 61 -27.80 3.18 11.83
C ASP A 61 -27.20 3.87 10.60
N PRO A 62 -25.91 4.28 10.66
CA PRO A 62 -25.28 5.00 9.56
C PRO A 62 -24.98 4.07 8.39
N LYS A 63 -24.90 4.65 7.19
CA LYS A 63 -24.35 3.95 6.03
C LYS A 63 -22.88 3.60 6.31
N THR A 64 -22.49 2.37 6.01
CA THR A 64 -21.15 1.84 6.26
C THR A 64 -20.42 1.53 4.94
N VAL A 65 -19.18 1.99 4.82
CA VAL A 65 -18.27 1.57 3.74
C VAL A 65 -17.48 0.34 4.16
N TYR A 66 -17.46 -0.65 3.28
CA TYR A 66 -16.58 -1.82 3.37
C TYR A 66 -15.46 -1.62 2.37
N TYR A 67 -14.28 -1.28 2.89
CA TYR A 67 -13.10 -1.04 2.06
C TYR A 67 -12.40 -2.39 1.83
N MET A 68 -12.59 -2.94 0.64
CA MET A 68 -12.11 -4.27 0.27
C MET A 68 -10.75 -4.18 -0.40
N SER A 69 -9.74 -4.75 0.21
CA SER A 69 -8.38 -4.71 -0.28
C SER A 69 -7.64 -6.03 -0.07
N MET A 70 -6.84 -6.41 -1.05
CA MET A 70 -5.96 -7.56 -0.95
C MET A 70 -4.88 -7.36 0.12
N GLU A 71 -4.55 -6.10 0.43
CA GLU A 71 -3.50 -5.78 1.39
C GLU A 71 -3.84 -4.56 2.24
N PHE A 72 -3.37 -4.58 3.49
CA PHE A 72 -3.41 -3.48 4.45
C PHE A 72 -2.04 -3.35 5.12
N LEU A 73 -1.26 -2.38 4.70
CA LEU A 73 0.09 -2.16 5.22
C LEU A 73 0.02 -1.28 6.48
N MET A 74 -0.37 -1.89 7.60
CA MET A 74 -0.69 -1.18 8.84
C MET A 74 0.56 -0.69 9.58
N GLY A 75 1.68 -1.39 9.49
CA GLY A 75 2.84 -1.12 10.32
C GLY A 75 2.63 -1.57 11.77
N ARG A 76 3.40 -0.99 12.69
CA ARG A 76 3.28 -1.23 14.14
C ARG A 76 2.05 -0.51 14.70
N ALA A 77 1.37 -1.12 15.64
CA ALA A 77 0.10 -0.64 16.18
C ALA A 77 0.22 0.15 17.49
N LEU A 78 1.09 -0.27 18.40
CA LEU A 78 1.12 0.29 19.77
C LEU A 78 1.28 1.82 19.79
N GLY A 79 2.32 2.33 19.17
CA GLY A 79 2.60 3.77 19.18
C GLY A 79 1.51 4.58 18.49
N ASN A 80 0.99 4.11 17.36
CA ASN A 80 -0.09 4.77 16.64
C ASN A 80 -1.40 4.79 17.44
N ASN A 81 -1.72 3.69 18.12
CA ASN A 81 -2.89 3.62 19.00
C ASN A 81 -2.77 4.59 20.18
N LEU A 82 -1.59 4.67 20.80
CA LEU A 82 -1.32 5.62 21.88
C LEU A 82 -1.48 7.08 21.42
N ILE A 83 -1.01 7.40 20.23
CA ILE A 83 -1.17 8.74 19.64
C ILE A 83 -2.65 9.06 19.42
N ASN A 84 -3.41 8.15 18.83
CA ASN A 84 -4.82 8.39 18.53
C ASN A 84 -5.69 8.41 19.80
N LEU A 85 -5.29 7.71 20.86
CA LEU A 85 -5.90 7.83 22.19
C LEU A 85 -5.50 9.11 22.94
N CYS A 86 -4.52 9.87 22.42
CA CYS A 86 -3.90 11.00 23.12
C CYS A 86 -3.29 10.60 24.48
N ALA A 87 -2.73 9.39 24.58
CA ALA A 87 -2.16 8.80 25.79
C ALA A 87 -0.65 8.52 25.70
N TYR A 88 -0.01 8.89 24.58
CA TYR A 88 1.41 8.54 24.35
C TYR A 88 2.34 9.11 25.43
N LYS A 89 2.15 10.39 25.78
CA LYS A 89 2.97 11.06 26.78
C LYS A 89 2.82 10.44 28.17
N GLU A 90 1.61 10.18 28.58
CA GLU A 90 1.28 9.59 29.89
C GLU A 90 1.81 8.16 30.01
N VAL A 91 1.70 7.35 28.95
CA VAL A 91 2.24 5.97 28.91
C VAL A 91 3.78 6.02 28.92
N LYS A 92 4.40 6.94 28.18
CA LYS A 92 5.85 7.12 28.20
C LYS A 92 6.33 7.47 29.60
N GLU A 93 5.70 8.43 30.27
CA GLU A 93 6.03 8.81 31.65
C GLU A 93 5.85 7.64 32.62
N ALA A 94 4.75 6.89 32.50
CA ALA A 94 4.50 5.73 33.35
C ALA A 94 5.59 4.66 33.18
N LEU A 95 6.01 4.37 31.96
CA LEU A 95 7.07 3.41 31.68
C LEU A 95 8.45 3.91 32.17
N ASP A 96 8.76 5.19 31.98
CA ASP A 96 9.98 5.81 32.52
C ASP A 96 10.05 5.67 34.05
N GLU A 97 8.94 5.94 34.77
CA GLU A 97 8.83 5.75 36.21
C GLU A 97 9.00 4.29 36.63
N MET A 98 8.63 3.34 35.77
CA MET A 98 8.86 1.90 36.00
C MET A 98 10.27 1.44 35.60
N GLY A 99 11.08 2.30 35.01
CA GLY A 99 12.44 2.02 34.58
C GLY A 99 12.55 1.44 33.16
N PHE A 100 11.55 1.65 32.29
CA PHE A 100 11.51 1.11 30.92
C PHE A 100 11.47 2.23 29.88
N ASP A 101 12.16 2.01 28.76
CA ASP A 101 12.16 2.90 27.60
C ASP A 101 11.05 2.46 26.62
N ILE A 102 10.10 3.33 26.35
CA ILE A 102 9.00 3.07 25.41
C ILE A 102 9.52 2.74 24.00
N ASN A 103 10.64 3.31 23.56
CA ASN A 103 11.19 3.04 22.26
C ASN A 103 11.68 1.58 22.15
N VAL A 104 12.30 1.06 23.20
CA VAL A 104 12.71 -0.34 23.25
C VAL A 104 11.50 -1.29 23.24
N ILE A 105 10.43 -0.91 23.93
CA ILE A 105 9.18 -1.67 23.94
C ILE A 105 8.50 -1.65 22.58
N GLU A 106 8.38 -0.49 21.92
CA GLU A 106 7.81 -0.39 20.58
C GLU A 106 8.63 -1.21 19.55
N ASP A 107 9.95 -1.27 19.70
CA ASP A 107 10.83 -2.05 18.81
C ASP A 107 10.62 -3.57 18.90
N GLN A 108 9.94 -4.05 19.92
CA GLN A 108 9.58 -5.47 20.03
C GLN A 108 8.41 -5.86 19.12
N GLU A 109 7.59 -4.89 18.70
CA GLU A 109 6.46 -5.16 17.82
C GLU A 109 6.93 -5.37 16.38
N PRO A 110 6.62 -6.53 15.75
CA PRO A 110 6.84 -6.70 14.32
C PRO A 110 5.83 -5.86 13.53
N ASP A 111 6.24 -5.38 12.35
CA ASP A 111 5.26 -4.84 11.40
C ASP A 111 4.27 -5.93 11.02
N ALA A 112 2.99 -5.62 10.99
CA ALA A 112 1.97 -6.57 10.53
C ALA A 112 2.19 -6.88 9.05
N ALA A 113 2.41 -8.16 8.72
CA ALA A 113 2.71 -8.60 7.36
C ALA A 113 1.45 -8.75 6.49
N LEU A 114 0.55 -7.77 6.55
CA LEU A 114 -0.73 -7.74 5.86
C LEU A 114 -0.70 -6.90 4.57
N GLY A 115 0.44 -6.40 4.18
CA GLY A 115 0.58 -5.54 3.00
C GLY A 115 2.01 -5.51 2.47
N ASN A 116 2.16 -4.89 1.31
CA ASN A 116 3.42 -4.85 0.57
C ASN A 116 3.87 -3.44 0.20
N GLY A 117 2.99 -2.63 -0.37
CA GLY A 117 3.38 -1.35 -0.96
C GLY A 117 2.34 -0.25 -0.84
N GLY A 118 2.33 0.63 -1.86
CA GLY A 118 1.51 1.84 -1.89
C GLY A 118 0.01 1.59 -1.75
N LEU A 119 -0.51 0.56 -2.41
CA LEU A 119 -1.93 0.18 -2.35
C LEU A 119 -2.35 -0.20 -0.93
N GLY A 120 -1.54 -1.02 -0.25
CA GLY A 120 -1.81 -1.44 1.13
C GLY A 120 -1.64 -0.32 2.15
N ARG A 121 -0.64 0.55 1.96
CA ARG A 121 -0.47 1.70 2.86
C ARG A 121 -1.58 2.73 2.68
N LEU A 122 -2.04 2.94 1.45
CA LEU A 122 -3.20 3.79 1.19
C LEU A 122 -4.44 3.29 1.92
N ALA A 123 -4.72 1.99 1.84
CA ALA A 123 -5.83 1.36 2.57
C ALA A 123 -5.73 1.62 4.09
N ALA A 124 -4.54 1.49 4.67
CA ALA A 124 -4.30 1.77 6.07
C ALA A 124 -4.51 3.25 6.43
N CYS A 125 -4.03 4.18 5.61
CA CYS A 125 -4.28 5.62 5.80
C CYS A 125 -5.77 5.95 5.71
N PHE A 126 -6.49 5.34 4.79
CA PHE A 126 -7.93 5.56 4.63
C PHE A 126 -8.74 5.08 5.84
N LEU A 127 -8.36 3.95 6.43
CA LEU A 127 -9.01 3.49 7.67
C LEU A 127 -8.77 4.48 8.82
N ASP A 128 -7.56 4.98 8.99
CA ASP A 128 -7.23 6.00 9.98
C ASP A 128 -8.08 7.26 9.78
N SER A 129 -8.19 7.74 8.54
CA SER A 129 -8.98 8.94 8.21
C SER A 129 -10.48 8.73 8.39
N LEU A 130 -11.02 7.57 8.00
CA LEU A 130 -12.43 7.23 8.20
C LEU A 130 -12.80 7.28 9.69
N ALA A 131 -11.98 6.70 10.55
CA ALA A 131 -12.18 6.72 11.99
C ALA A 131 -12.04 8.15 12.56
N THR A 132 -11.02 8.89 12.15
CA THR A 132 -10.78 10.27 12.62
C THR A 132 -11.88 11.23 12.21
N LEU A 133 -12.43 11.08 11.00
CA LEU A 133 -13.51 11.93 10.49
C LEU A 133 -14.91 11.52 10.97
N GLY A 134 -15.02 10.40 11.65
CA GLY A 134 -16.29 9.98 12.25
C GLY A 134 -17.22 9.22 11.31
N TYR A 135 -16.69 8.38 10.44
CA TYR A 135 -17.48 7.58 9.50
C TYR A 135 -17.39 6.08 9.81
N SER A 136 -18.52 5.39 9.73
CA SER A 136 -18.60 3.94 9.94
C SER A 136 -17.93 3.19 8.78
N ALA A 137 -16.93 2.38 9.08
CA ALA A 137 -16.18 1.65 8.09
C ALA A 137 -15.66 0.30 8.60
N TYR A 138 -15.58 -0.65 7.67
CA TYR A 138 -14.82 -1.89 7.82
C TYR A 138 -13.71 -1.92 6.77
N GLY A 139 -12.49 -2.30 7.18
CA GLY A 139 -11.51 -2.86 6.25
C GLY A 139 -11.77 -4.35 6.12
N CYS A 140 -11.70 -4.89 4.90
CA CYS A 140 -11.90 -6.32 4.62
C CYS A 140 -10.70 -6.88 3.86
N GLY A 141 -10.00 -7.85 4.45
CA GLY A 141 -8.81 -8.46 3.86
C GLY A 141 -8.54 -9.87 4.37
N ILE A 142 -7.33 -10.33 4.16
CA ILE A 142 -6.86 -11.67 4.58
C ILE A 142 -5.87 -11.52 5.74
N ARG A 143 -5.99 -12.40 6.74
CA ARG A 143 -5.00 -12.55 7.81
C ARG A 143 -3.89 -13.47 7.35
N TYR A 144 -2.91 -12.89 6.63
CA TYR A 144 -1.77 -13.68 6.16
C TYR A 144 -0.90 -14.16 7.32
N ARG A 145 -0.49 -15.43 7.29
CA ARG A 145 0.40 -16.00 8.31
C ARG A 145 1.83 -15.50 8.17
N TYR A 146 2.29 -15.36 6.93
CA TYR A 146 3.65 -14.90 6.60
C TYR A 146 3.63 -13.62 5.76
N GLY A 147 2.47 -13.30 5.16
CA GLY A 147 2.26 -12.08 4.36
C GLY A 147 3.24 -11.94 3.20
N MET A 148 3.79 -10.75 3.07
CA MET A 148 4.90 -10.51 2.15
C MET A 148 6.21 -11.00 2.78
N PHE A 149 7.08 -11.58 1.99
CA PHE A 149 8.37 -12.08 2.47
C PHE A 149 9.20 -10.99 3.19
N LYS A 150 10.03 -11.43 4.12
CA LYS A 150 11.11 -10.64 4.68
C LYS A 150 12.29 -10.69 3.73
N GLN A 151 12.86 -9.54 3.41
CA GLN A 151 14.00 -9.46 2.52
C GLN A 151 15.31 -9.57 3.29
N LYS A 152 16.15 -10.49 2.87
CA LYS A 152 17.58 -10.51 3.23
C LYS A 152 18.42 -10.19 2.00
N ILE A 153 19.56 -9.59 2.23
CA ILE A 153 20.57 -9.37 1.18
C ILE A 153 21.77 -10.29 1.49
N GLU A 154 22.01 -11.25 0.59
CA GLU A 154 23.13 -12.19 0.69
C GLU A 154 23.98 -12.07 -0.57
N ASN A 155 25.26 -11.72 -0.41
CA ASN A 155 26.17 -11.48 -1.53
C ASN A 155 25.62 -10.44 -2.53
N GLY A 156 24.88 -9.45 -2.05
CA GLY A 156 24.24 -8.44 -2.89
C GLY A 156 22.91 -8.85 -3.53
N TYR A 157 22.51 -10.10 -3.42
CA TYR A 157 21.24 -10.60 -3.96
C TYR A 157 20.11 -10.52 -2.94
N GLN A 158 18.91 -10.23 -3.42
CA GLN A 158 17.70 -10.40 -2.60
C GLN A 158 17.43 -11.90 -2.38
N VAL A 159 17.26 -12.26 -1.11
CA VAL A 159 16.80 -13.57 -0.69
C VAL A 159 15.48 -13.39 0.09
N GLU A 160 14.44 -14.10 -0.32
CA GLU A 160 13.13 -14.07 0.32
C GLU A 160 13.08 -15.12 1.43
N VAL A 161 12.69 -14.69 2.63
CA VAL A 161 12.46 -15.58 3.77
C VAL A 161 11.07 -15.32 4.35
N PRO A 162 10.45 -16.31 5.02
CA PRO A 162 9.15 -16.11 5.65
C PRO A 162 9.21 -15.03 6.72
N ASP A 163 8.20 -14.15 6.76
CA ASP A 163 8.01 -13.19 7.84
C ASP A 163 7.03 -13.77 8.87
N ASN A 164 7.55 -14.44 9.86
CA ASN A 164 6.75 -15.07 10.91
C ASN A 164 6.30 -14.05 11.96
N TRP A 165 5.57 -13.05 11.55
CA TRP A 165 5.15 -11.91 12.37
C TRP A 165 4.15 -12.27 13.49
N LEU A 166 3.43 -13.40 13.33
CA LEU A 166 2.48 -13.90 14.32
C LEU A 166 3.09 -14.89 15.33
N LYS A 167 4.40 -15.07 15.31
CA LYS A 167 5.10 -16.02 16.17
C LYS A 167 4.72 -15.88 17.66
N ASP A 168 4.67 -14.65 18.15
CA ASP A 168 4.34 -14.34 19.54
C ASP A 168 2.88 -13.85 19.71
N GLY A 169 2.06 -14.03 18.66
CA GLY A 169 0.67 -13.54 18.62
C GLY A 169 0.58 -12.04 18.34
N ASN A 170 -0.65 -11.57 18.12
CA ASN A 170 -0.97 -10.16 17.97
C ASN A 170 -1.89 -9.72 19.11
N PRO A 171 -1.42 -8.89 20.06
CA PRO A 171 -2.23 -8.53 21.24
C PRO A 171 -3.48 -7.70 20.89
N PHE A 172 -3.50 -7.04 19.72
CA PHE A 172 -4.60 -6.17 19.31
C PHE A 172 -5.69 -6.87 18.52
N GLU A 173 -5.49 -8.10 18.04
CA GLU A 173 -6.53 -8.83 17.31
C GLU A 173 -7.49 -9.58 18.21
N LEU A 174 -8.75 -9.70 17.77
CA LEU A 174 -9.79 -10.52 18.41
C LEU A 174 -10.30 -11.56 17.43
N ARG A 175 -10.14 -12.84 17.76
CA ARG A 175 -10.72 -13.94 16.98
C ARG A 175 -12.23 -14.01 17.24
N ARG A 176 -13.04 -14.00 16.18
CA ARG A 176 -14.50 -13.93 16.23
C ARG A 176 -15.17 -15.15 15.55
N PRO A 177 -15.03 -16.37 16.09
CA PRO A 177 -15.56 -17.58 15.45
C PRO A 177 -17.09 -17.60 15.32
N GLU A 178 -17.79 -16.80 16.11
CA GLU A 178 -19.25 -16.62 16.04
C GLU A 178 -19.72 -15.96 14.74
N TYR A 179 -18.82 -15.33 14.00
CA TYR A 179 -19.08 -14.72 12.69
C TYR A 179 -18.44 -15.49 11.53
N ALA A 180 -18.05 -16.74 11.78
CA ALA A 180 -17.47 -17.58 10.73
C ALA A 180 -18.42 -17.77 9.53
N LYS A 181 -17.83 -17.89 8.35
CA LYS A 181 -18.55 -18.11 7.09
C LYS A 181 -17.97 -19.30 6.35
N ILE A 182 -18.80 -19.97 5.54
CA ILE A 182 -18.36 -21.06 4.67
C ILE A 182 -18.14 -20.50 3.28
N VAL A 183 -16.99 -20.81 2.69
CA VAL A 183 -16.64 -20.47 1.32
C VAL A 183 -16.44 -21.75 0.51
N LYS A 184 -17.04 -21.82 -0.69
CA LYS A 184 -17.08 -23.01 -1.54
C LYS A 184 -16.24 -22.80 -2.80
N PHE A 185 -15.45 -23.82 -3.14
CA PHE A 185 -14.64 -23.83 -4.35
C PHE A 185 -14.88 -25.10 -5.17
N GLY A 186 -14.86 -24.95 -6.49
CA GLY A 186 -14.95 -26.08 -7.40
C GLY A 186 -16.34 -26.72 -7.51
N GLY A 187 -16.36 -27.96 -7.91
CA GLY A 187 -17.61 -28.67 -8.16
C GLY A 187 -18.27 -28.28 -9.50
N TYR A 188 -19.58 -28.41 -9.54
CA TYR A 188 -20.40 -28.10 -10.69
C TYR A 188 -21.74 -27.51 -10.25
N VAL A 189 -22.47 -26.91 -11.18
CA VAL A 189 -23.79 -26.33 -10.92
C VAL A 189 -24.87 -27.24 -11.49
N ARG A 190 -25.80 -27.67 -10.63
CA ARG A 190 -27.02 -28.40 -11.02
C ARG A 190 -28.18 -27.41 -11.03
N VAL A 191 -29.01 -27.50 -12.06
CA VAL A 191 -30.22 -26.68 -12.18
C VAL A 191 -31.42 -27.52 -11.78
N GLU A 192 -32.21 -27.03 -10.84
CA GLU A 192 -33.50 -27.59 -10.42
C GLU A 192 -34.59 -26.59 -10.73
N TYR A 193 -35.68 -27.08 -11.36
CA TYR A 193 -36.84 -26.24 -11.55
C TYR A 193 -37.70 -26.26 -10.27
N ASP A 194 -37.96 -25.08 -9.73
CA ASP A 194 -38.85 -24.87 -8.59
C ASP A 194 -40.26 -24.63 -9.10
N GLU A 195 -41.12 -25.61 -8.95
CA GLU A 195 -42.52 -25.58 -9.40
C GLU A 195 -43.35 -24.54 -8.63
N GLU A 196 -43.07 -24.35 -7.35
CA GLU A 196 -43.80 -23.43 -6.48
C GLU A 196 -43.55 -21.97 -6.85
N HIS A 197 -42.29 -21.62 -7.07
CA HIS A 197 -41.85 -20.25 -7.38
C HIS A 197 -41.68 -20.04 -8.90
N LYS A 198 -41.91 -21.05 -9.74
CA LYS A 198 -41.78 -21.01 -11.21
C LYS A 198 -40.44 -20.45 -11.70
N ARG A 199 -39.34 -20.88 -11.07
CA ARG A 199 -38.00 -20.45 -11.41
C ARG A 199 -36.99 -21.59 -11.36
N ASN A 200 -35.85 -21.38 -11.99
CA ASN A 200 -34.69 -22.27 -11.86
C ASN A 200 -33.90 -21.93 -10.59
N ASN A 201 -33.63 -22.93 -9.77
CA ASN A 201 -32.69 -22.87 -8.67
C ASN A 201 -31.34 -23.43 -9.10
N PHE A 202 -30.26 -22.75 -8.77
CA PHE A 202 -28.91 -23.13 -9.11
C PHE A 202 -28.23 -23.68 -7.86
N VAL A 203 -27.85 -24.94 -7.86
CA VAL A 203 -27.27 -25.65 -6.72
C VAL A 203 -25.85 -26.06 -7.06
N GLN A 204 -24.89 -25.59 -6.31
CA GLN A 204 -23.49 -26.00 -6.43
C GLN A 204 -23.29 -27.32 -5.69
N GLU A 205 -22.73 -28.33 -6.38
CA GLU A 205 -22.45 -29.65 -5.84
C GLU A 205 -21.01 -30.08 -6.10
N GLY A 206 -20.52 -31.05 -5.32
CA GLY A 206 -19.14 -31.56 -5.47
C GLY A 206 -18.04 -30.55 -5.11
N TYR A 207 -18.39 -29.52 -4.40
CA TYR A 207 -17.46 -28.44 -4.00
C TYR A 207 -16.62 -28.83 -2.78
N GLN A 208 -15.50 -28.12 -2.63
CA GLN A 208 -14.72 -28.11 -1.39
C GLN A 208 -15.10 -26.89 -0.56
N SER A 209 -15.23 -27.08 0.74
CA SER A 209 -15.57 -26.01 1.69
C SER A 209 -14.38 -25.62 2.56
N VAL A 210 -14.25 -24.34 2.80
CA VAL A 210 -13.31 -23.77 3.76
C VAL A 210 -14.09 -22.89 4.73
N ARG A 211 -13.74 -22.97 6.01
CA ARG A 211 -14.30 -22.08 7.03
C ARG A 211 -13.47 -20.82 7.10
N ALA A 212 -14.07 -19.67 6.87
CA ALA A 212 -13.47 -18.36 7.04
C ALA A 212 -13.78 -17.84 8.45
N ILE A 213 -12.74 -17.59 9.24
CA ILE A 213 -12.84 -17.08 10.62
C ILE A 213 -12.33 -15.64 10.64
N PRO A 214 -13.15 -14.66 11.06
CA PRO A 214 -12.69 -13.28 11.12
C PRO A 214 -11.88 -13.00 12.39
N TYR A 215 -10.84 -12.20 12.21
CA TYR A 215 -10.07 -11.57 13.26
C TYR A 215 -10.25 -10.07 13.14
N ASP A 216 -10.72 -9.44 14.21
CA ASP A 216 -11.00 -8.01 14.24
C ASP A 216 -9.83 -7.25 14.86
N ILE A 217 -9.34 -6.25 14.15
CA ILE A 217 -8.25 -5.36 14.56
C ILE A 217 -8.84 -3.96 14.72
N PRO A 218 -8.62 -3.28 15.87
CA PRO A 218 -9.17 -1.95 16.09
C PRO A 218 -8.46 -0.90 15.25
N VAL A 219 -9.22 0.03 14.70
CA VAL A 219 -8.74 1.21 13.98
C VAL A 219 -9.27 2.45 14.68
N LEU A 220 -8.38 3.15 15.37
CA LEU A 220 -8.73 4.27 16.23
C LEU A 220 -8.78 5.59 15.46
N GLY A 221 -9.81 6.39 15.71
CA GLY A 221 -9.83 7.78 15.35
C GLY A 221 -9.03 8.64 16.33
N TYR A 222 -8.50 9.76 15.85
CA TYR A 222 -7.74 10.66 16.69
C TYR A 222 -8.65 11.44 17.65
N ASN A 223 -8.48 11.21 18.94
CA ASN A 223 -9.14 11.94 20.03
C ASN A 223 -10.68 12.08 19.91
N ASN A 224 -11.35 11.06 19.39
CA ASN A 224 -12.80 11.14 19.15
C ASN A 224 -13.59 9.92 19.65
N ASN A 225 -12.98 9.00 20.37
CA ASN A 225 -13.53 7.76 20.90
C ASN A 225 -14.02 6.74 19.85
N ILE A 226 -13.84 7.02 18.57
CA ILE A 226 -14.26 6.11 17.51
C ILE A 226 -13.21 5.02 17.33
N VAL A 227 -13.70 3.78 17.27
CA VAL A 227 -12.90 2.62 16.91
C VAL A 227 -13.65 1.84 15.83
N ASN A 228 -13.19 1.94 14.60
CA ASN A 228 -13.62 1.11 13.49
C ASN A 228 -12.89 -0.23 13.47
N THR A 229 -13.26 -1.12 12.58
CA THR A 229 -12.75 -2.48 12.52
C THR A 229 -12.04 -2.76 11.20
N LEU A 230 -10.82 -3.28 11.28
CA LEU A 230 -10.20 -4.00 10.18
C LEU A 230 -10.48 -5.50 10.43
N ARG A 231 -11.31 -6.10 9.57
CA ARG A 231 -11.65 -7.52 9.64
C ARG A 231 -10.84 -8.31 8.64
N VAL A 232 -9.97 -9.15 9.13
CA VAL A 232 -9.12 -10.01 8.30
C VAL A 232 -9.47 -11.48 8.55
N TRP A 233 -9.57 -12.23 7.46
CA TRP A 233 -10.08 -13.60 7.48
C TRP A 233 -8.96 -14.62 7.49
N ASP A 234 -9.02 -15.55 8.45
CA ASP A 234 -8.22 -16.76 8.49
C ASP A 234 -9.01 -17.93 7.88
N ALA A 235 -8.32 -18.96 7.41
CA ALA A 235 -8.90 -20.14 6.78
C ALA A 235 -8.66 -21.37 7.64
N GLU A 236 -9.74 -22.11 7.93
CA GLU A 236 -9.71 -23.37 8.63
C GLU A 236 -10.42 -24.46 7.83
N ALA A 237 -9.95 -25.69 7.88
CA ALA A 237 -10.67 -26.82 7.31
C ALA A 237 -11.95 -27.11 8.08
N ILE A 238 -12.97 -27.64 7.38
CA ILE A 238 -14.18 -28.15 8.04
C ILE A 238 -13.83 -29.34 8.93
N ASN A 239 -12.99 -30.25 8.42
CA ASN A 239 -12.43 -31.39 9.14
C ASN A 239 -10.91 -31.20 9.16
N ASP A 240 -10.39 -30.69 10.27
CA ASP A 240 -8.99 -30.31 10.43
C ASP A 240 -8.05 -31.50 10.63
N PHE A 241 -8.58 -32.63 11.11
CA PHE A 241 -7.76 -33.80 11.41
C PHE A 241 -8.50 -35.13 11.14
N HIS A 242 -7.91 -35.98 10.30
CA HIS A 242 -8.43 -37.32 10.00
C HIS A 242 -7.73 -38.39 10.89
N LEU A 243 -8.33 -38.71 12.01
CA LEU A 243 -7.76 -39.65 12.99
C LEU A 243 -7.53 -41.05 12.39
N ASP A 244 -8.45 -41.55 11.56
CA ASP A 244 -8.31 -42.86 10.90
C ASP A 244 -7.08 -42.94 9.97
N SER A 245 -6.77 -41.86 9.27
CA SER A 245 -5.53 -41.78 8.44
C SER A 245 -4.28 -41.75 9.32
N PHE A 246 -4.32 -40.98 10.42
CA PHE A 246 -3.24 -40.92 11.38
C PHE A 246 -2.94 -42.29 12.00
N ASP A 247 -4.00 -43.02 12.46
CA ASP A 247 -3.87 -44.36 13.05
C ASP A 247 -3.31 -45.38 12.07
N LYS A 248 -3.50 -45.18 10.77
CA LYS A 248 -2.94 -46.02 9.70
C LYS A 248 -1.50 -45.61 9.32
N GLY A 249 -0.93 -44.60 9.97
CA GLY A 249 0.43 -44.13 9.68
C GLY A 249 0.51 -43.13 8.51
N ASP A 250 -0.59 -42.70 7.92
CA ASP A 250 -0.63 -41.70 6.86
C ASP A 250 -0.80 -40.29 7.47
N TYR A 251 0.28 -39.82 8.08
CA TYR A 251 0.28 -38.54 8.80
C TYR A 251 0.07 -37.33 7.92
N GLN A 252 0.51 -37.39 6.66
CA GLN A 252 0.32 -36.27 5.70
C GLN A 252 -1.14 -36.14 5.31
N LYS A 253 -1.80 -37.24 5.01
CA LYS A 253 -3.22 -37.27 4.67
C LYS A 253 -4.10 -36.86 5.85
N ALA A 254 -3.67 -37.18 7.07
CA ALA A 254 -4.39 -36.79 8.29
C ALA A 254 -4.58 -35.26 8.43
N VAL A 255 -3.68 -34.45 7.87
CA VAL A 255 -3.70 -32.97 7.96
C VAL A 255 -3.83 -32.29 6.58
N GLU A 256 -4.13 -33.04 5.52
CA GLU A 256 -4.16 -32.54 4.15
C GLU A 256 -5.16 -31.40 3.96
N GLN A 257 -6.37 -31.54 4.46
CA GLN A 257 -7.41 -30.50 4.32
C GLN A 257 -7.05 -29.23 5.08
N GLU A 258 -6.47 -29.36 6.26
CA GLU A 258 -6.00 -28.22 7.04
C GLU A 258 -4.87 -27.47 6.30
N ASN A 259 -3.94 -28.20 5.72
CA ASN A 259 -2.86 -27.61 4.94
C ASN A 259 -3.38 -26.89 3.69
N LEU A 260 -4.35 -27.45 2.99
CA LEU A 260 -4.99 -26.82 1.83
C LEU A 260 -5.73 -25.53 2.21
N ALA A 261 -6.41 -25.50 3.35
CA ALA A 261 -7.05 -24.29 3.86
C ALA A 261 -6.00 -23.23 4.21
N LYS A 262 -4.95 -23.61 4.94
CA LYS A 262 -3.86 -22.70 5.33
C LYS A 262 -3.13 -22.07 4.15
N ASN A 263 -2.94 -22.80 3.06
CA ASN A 263 -2.28 -22.28 1.85
C ASN A 263 -2.96 -21.00 1.33
N ILE A 264 -4.28 -20.88 1.49
CA ILE A 264 -5.04 -19.71 1.03
C ILE A 264 -4.56 -18.43 1.74
N VAL A 265 -4.16 -18.55 3.01
CA VAL A 265 -3.83 -17.41 3.87
C VAL A 265 -2.34 -17.35 4.24
N ASP A 266 -1.49 -18.14 3.61
CA ASP A 266 -0.06 -18.17 3.97
C ASP A 266 0.68 -16.94 3.46
N VAL A 267 0.59 -16.63 2.17
CA VAL A 267 1.46 -15.66 1.49
C VAL A 267 0.66 -14.66 0.67
N LEU A 268 0.98 -13.40 0.84
CA LEU A 268 0.47 -12.31 -0.01
C LEU A 268 1.18 -12.34 -1.37
N TYR A 269 0.42 -12.28 -2.46
CA TYR A 269 0.91 -12.33 -3.83
C TYR A 269 1.82 -13.54 -4.11
N PRO A 270 1.30 -14.78 -3.98
CA PRO A 270 2.09 -15.94 -4.32
C PRO A 270 2.58 -15.86 -5.78
N ASN A 271 3.74 -16.47 -6.03
CA ASN A 271 4.33 -16.50 -7.38
C ASN A 271 3.35 -17.13 -8.37
N ASP A 272 2.97 -16.39 -9.40
CA ASP A 272 2.00 -16.78 -10.43
C ASP A 272 2.62 -17.09 -11.80
N ASN A 273 3.94 -17.36 -11.84
CA ASN A 273 4.62 -17.83 -13.05
C ASN A 273 4.17 -19.25 -13.47
N HIS A 274 3.39 -19.93 -12.64
CA HIS A 274 2.83 -21.25 -12.89
C HIS A 274 1.33 -21.29 -12.58
N TYR A 275 0.63 -22.28 -13.11
CA TYR A 275 -0.82 -22.44 -13.00
C TYR A 275 -1.31 -22.51 -11.54
N ALA A 276 -0.64 -23.30 -10.70
CA ALA A 276 -1.01 -23.44 -9.29
C ALA A 276 -0.99 -22.10 -8.53
N GLY A 277 -0.03 -21.23 -8.84
CA GLY A 277 0.04 -19.89 -8.25
C GLY A 277 -1.09 -18.98 -8.70
N LYS A 278 -1.46 -19.04 -9.99
CA LYS A 278 -2.62 -18.30 -10.53
C LYS A 278 -3.92 -18.74 -9.86
N GLU A 279 -4.11 -20.05 -9.74
CA GLU A 279 -5.29 -20.63 -9.06
C GLU A 279 -5.35 -20.18 -7.60
N LEU A 280 -4.22 -20.20 -6.89
CA LEU A 280 -4.15 -19.79 -5.49
C LEU A 280 -4.52 -18.31 -5.32
N ARG A 281 -4.04 -17.44 -6.20
CA ARG A 281 -4.39 -16.01 -6.16
C ARG A 281 -5.89 -15.77 -6.37
N LEU A 282 -6.52 -16.48 -7.28
CA LEU A 282 -7.98 -16.40 -7.48
C LEU A 282 -8.74 -16.95 -6.26
N LYS A 283 -8.27 -18.05 -5.67
CA LYS A 283 -8.80 -18.58 -4.41
C LYS A 283 -8.75 -17.55 -3.29
N GLN A 284 -7.64 -16.87 -3.12
CA GLN A 284 -7.48 -15.82 -2.10
C GLN A 284 -8.51 -14.70 -2.28
N GLN A 285 -8.67 -14.21 -3.49
CA GLN A 285 -9.61 -13.14 -3.80
C GLN A 285 -11.06 -13.56 -3.47
N TYR A 286 -11.48 -14.70 -3.95
CA TYR A 286 -12.83 -15.18 -3.67
C TYR A 286 -13.05 -15.51 -2.18
N PHE A 287 -12.05 -16.08 -1.52
CA PHE A 287 -12.10 -16.42 -0.11
C PHE A 287 -12.50 -15.24 0.77
N PHE A 288 -11.73 -14.17 0.75
CA PHE A 288 -12.01 -13.04 1.64
C PHE A 288 -13.22 -12.22 1.17
N ILE A 289 -13.48 -12.18 -0.12
CA ILE A 289 -14.62 -11.45 -0.68
C ILE A 289 -15.93 -12.16 -0.35
N SER A 290 -16.03 -13.45 -0.57
CA SER A 290 -17.24 -14.21 -0.23
C SER A 290 -17.55 -14.09 1.27
N ALA A 291 -16.55 -14.27 2.12
CA ALA A 291 -16.71 -14.13 3.56
C ALA A 291 -17.17 -12.71 3.96
N SER A 292 -16.57 -11.68 3.38
CA SER A 292 -16.90 -10.28 3.67
C SER A 292 -18.29 -9.89 3.19
N VAL A 293 -18.69 -10.30 2.00
CA VAL A 293 -20.03 -10.02 1.45
C VAL A 293 -21.10 -10.74 2.27
N GLN A 294 -20.88 -12.01 2.62
CA GLN A 294 -21.79 -12.76 3.48
C GLN A 294 -21.95 -12.08 4.85
N ALA A 295 -20.85 -11.63 5.45
CA ALA A 295 -20.88 -10.96 6.74
C ALA A 295 -21.61 -9.60 6.69
N ALA A 296 -21.41 -8.83 5.63
CA ALA A 296 -22.10 -7.55 5.43
C ALA A 296 -23.61 -7.73 5.30
N ILE A 297 -24.04 -8.72 4.53
CA ILE A 297 -25.46 -9.06 4.35
C ILE A 297 -26.05 -9.54 5.67
N ALA A 298 -25.38 -10.44 6.39
CA ALA A 298 -25.85 -10.94 7.69
C ALA A 298 -26.01 -9.80 8.71
N LYS A 299 -25.08 -8.85 8.76
CA LYS A 299 -25.19 -7.67 9.63
C LYS A 299 -26.36 -6.78 9.24
N TYR A 300 -26.54 -6.50 7.95
CA TYR A 300 -27.66 -5.70 7.45
C TYR A 300 -29.02 -6.33 7.82
N LYS A 301 -29.16 -7.63 7.66
CA LYS A 301 -30.42 -8.37 7.92
C LYS A 301 -30.82 -8.43 9.41
N LYS A 302 -29.90 -8.12 10.34
CA LYS A 302 -30.25 -8.05 11.77
C LYS A 302 -31.24 -6.93 12.07
N THR A 303 -31.18 -5.83 11.34
CA THR A 303 -31.98 -4.62 11.60
C THR A 303 -32.86 -4.19 10.43
N HIS A 304 -32.65 -4.77 9.26
CA HIS A 304 -33.35 -4.43 8.01
C HIS A 304 -33.92 -5.69 7.37
N SER A 305 -35.17 -5.62 6.92
CA SER A 305 -35.90 -6.75 6.34
C SER A 305 -35.88 -6.76 4.80
N ASP A 306 -35.68 -5.62 4.15
CA ASP A 306 -35.72 -5.50 2.69
C ASP A 306 -34.33 -5.42 2.09
N ILE A 307 -33.87 -6.52 1.54
CA ILE A 307 -32.56 -6.62 0.90
C ILE A 307 -32.42 -5.74 -0.35
N ARG A 308 -33.55 -5.32 -0.97
CA ARG A 308 -33.54 -4.44 -2.15
C ARG A 308 -33.00 -3.05 -1.81
N LYS A 309 -32.99 -2.68 -0.52
CA LYS A 309 -32.47 -1.42 0.00
C LYS A 309 -31.07 -1.53 0.58
N PHE A 310 -30.38 -2.64 0.35
CA PHE A 310 -29.04 -2.90 0.88
C PHE A 310 -28.07 -1.74 0.59
N TYR A 311 -28.10 -1.20 -0.62
CA TYR A 311 -27.24 -0.10 -1.07
C TYR A 311 -27.47 1.23 -0.30
N GLU A 312 -28.61 1.40 0.37
CA GLU A 312 -28.84 2.59 1.18
C GLU A 312 -27.98 2.61 2.46
N LYS A 313 -27.56 1.44 2.93
CA LYS A 313 -26.78 1.25 4.17
C LYS A 313 -25.39 0.69 3.97
N VAL A 314 -25.06 0.21 2.78
CA VAL A 314 -23.80 -0.48 2.50
C VAL A 314 -23.24 -0.01 1.17
N THR A 315 -21.93 0.27 1.15
CA THR A 315 -21.17 0.42 -0.08
C THR A 315 -19.89 -0.40 0.01
N PHE A 316 -19.55 -1.08 -1.09
CA PHE A 316 -18.31 -1.82 -1.26
C PHE A 316 -17.37 -1.01 -2.12
N GLN A 317 -16.27 -0.56 -1.55
CA GLN A 317 -15.21 0.07 -2.33
C GLN A 317 -14.17 -0.96 -2.71
N LEU A 318 -14.03 -1.20 -4.02
CA LEU A 318 -13.10 -2.16 -4.58
C LEU A 318 -11.74 -1.48 -4.79
N ASN A 319 -10.77 -1.83 -3.95
CA ASN A 319 -9.43 -1.28 -4.04
C ASN A 319 -8.62 -2.06 -5.08
N ASP A 320 -8.48 -1.50 -6.28
CA ASP A 320 -8.04 -2.16 -7.50
C ASP A 320 -9.01 -3.27 -7.95
N THR A 321 -8.58 -4.16 -8.84
CA THR A 321 -9.40 -5.25 -9.39
C THR A 321 -9.43 -6.49 -8.51
N HIS A 322 -8.56 -6.57 -7.51
CA HIS A 322 -8.45 -7.74 -6.64
C HIS A 322 -9.78 -8.16 -5.99
N PRO A 323 -10.64 -7.23 -5.52
CA PRO A 323 -11.91 -7.60 -4.92
C PRO A 323 -13.10 -7.65 -5.90
N THR A 324 -12.88 -7.58 -7.20
CA THR A 324 -13.96 -7.42 -8.20
C THR A 324 -14.94 -8.58 -8.23
N VAL A 325 -14.56 -9.79 -7.80
CA VAL A 325 -15.50 -10.92 -7.66
C VAL A 325 -16.66 -10.59 -6.70
N ALA A 326 -16.55 -9.53 -5.90
CA ALA A 326 -17.64 -9.05 -5.05
C ALA A 326 -18.92 -8.73 -5.84
N VAL A 327 -18.79 -8.26 -7.07
CA VAL A 327 -19.92 -8.01 -7.97
C VAL A 327 -20.72 -9.31 -8.20
N ALA A 328 -20.05 -10.35 -8.63
CA ALA A 328 -20.67 -11.63 -8.93
C ALA A 328 -21.11 -12.39 -7.67
N GLU A 329 -20.37 -12.27 -6.58
CA GLU A 329 -20.73 -12.89 -5.29
C GLU A 329 -21.97 -12.23 -4.69
N LEU A 330 -22.07 -10.91 -4.74
CA LEU A 330 -23.28 -10.22 -4.31
C LEU A 330 -24.48 -10.63 -5.16
N MET A 331 -24.31 -10.69 -6.50
CA MET A 331 -25.34 -11.19 -7.40
C MET A 331 -25.77 -12.62 -7.05
N ARG A 332 -24.79 -13.50 -6.78
CA ARG A 332 -25.07 -14.90 -6.41
C ARG A 332 -25.97 -14.99 -5.18
N ILE A 333 -25.62 -14.25 -4.14
CA ILE A 333 -26.39 -14.27 -2.89
C ILE A 333 -27.78 -13.68 -3.11
N LEU A 334 -27.88 -12.57 -3.82
CA LEU A 334 -29.17 -11.93 -4.09
C LEU A 334 -30.10 -12.82 -4.94
N LEU A 335 -29.55 -13.51 -5.94
CA LEU A 335 -30.31 -14.40 -6.82
C LEU A 335 -30.63 -15.74 -6.15
N ASP A 336 -29.60 -16.43 -5.65
CA ASP A 336 -29.70 -17.83 -5.25
C ASP A 336 -30.15 -18.02 -3.80
N GLU A 337 -29.81 -17.10 -2.90
CA GLU A 337 -30.13 -17.18 -1.47
C GLU A 337 -31.29 -16.26 -1.08
N GLU A 338 -31.32 -15.03 -1.59
CA GLU A 338 -32.38 -14.05 -1.27
C GLU A 338 -33.58 -14.11 -2.24
N GLY A 339 -33.46 -14.80 -3.35
CA GLY A 339 -34.54 -15.07 -4.29
C GLY A 339 -34.97 -13.87 -5.13
N LEU A 340 -34.13 -12.87 -5.32
CA LEU A 340 -34.42 -11.73 -6.19
C LEU A 340 -34.37 -12.13 -7.66
N GLU A 341 -35.17 -11.46 -8.48
CA GLU A 341 -35.03 -11.49 -9.93
C GLU A 341 -33.76 -10.74 -10.38
N TRP A 342 -33.28 -11.05 -11.58
CA TRP A 342 -32.03 -10.49 -12.09
C TRP A 342 -31.99 -8.95 -12.05
N ASP A 343 -33.04 -8.31 -12.54
CA ASP A 343 -33.03 -6.83 -12.62
C ASP A 343 -33.00 -6.17 -11.24
N GLU A 344 -33.71 -6.72 -10.25
CA GLU A 344 -33.65 -6.26 -8.87
C GLU A 344 -32.26 -6.47 -8.26
N ALA A 345 -31.67 -7.67 -8.44
CA ALA A 345 -30.34 -8.01 -7.94
C ALA A 345 -29.26 -7.12 -8.59
N TRP A 346 -29.38 -6.87 -9.88
CA TRP A 346 -28.47 -6.00 -10.62
C TRP A 346 -28.57 -4.54 -10.15
N GLU A 347 -29.77 -4.04 -9.92
CA GLU A 347 -29.95 -2.69 -9.36
C GLU A 347 -29.24 -2.54 -8.01
N VAL A 348 -29.46 -3.48 -7.09
CA VAL A 348 -28.78 -3.48 -5.79
C VAL A 348 -27.27 -3.51 -5.94
N THR A 349 -26.76 -4.44 -6.77
CA THR A 349 -25.32 -4.62 -6.97
C THR A 349 -24.66 -3.39 -7.56
N THR A 350 -25.24 -2.81 -8.60
CA THR A 350 -24.69 -1.63 -9.28
C THR A 350 -24.79 -0.34 -8.47
N LYS A 351 -25.60 -0.30 -7.43
CA LYS A 351 -25.67 0.80 -6.48
C LYS A 351 -24.82 0.58 -5.23
N THR A 352 -24.25 -0.62 -5.07
CA THR A 352 -23.46 -0.99 -3.90
C THR A 352 -21.95 -0.94 -4.19
N CYS A 353 -21.49 -1.31 -5.39
CA CYS A 353 -20.08 -1.45 -5.73
C CYS A 353 -19.53 -0.22 -6.42
N ALA A 354 -18.37 0.24 -5.95
CA ALA A 354 -17.58 1.31 -6.56
C ALA A 354 -16.11 0.83 -6.69
N TYR A 355 -15.42 1.30 -7.72
CA TYR A 355 -14.11 0.79 -8.12
C TYR A 355 -13.08 1.93 -8.20
N THR A 356 -11.93 1.70 -7.58
CA THR A 356 -10.75 2.55 -7.71
C THR A 356 -9.69 1.82 -8.54
N ASN A 357 -9.25 2.43 -9.64
CA ASN A 357 -8.13 1.94 -10.43
C ASN A 357 -6.82 2.49 -9.88
N HIS A 358 -5.83 1.60 -9.70
CA HIS A 358 -4.47 1.97 -9.26
C HIS A 358 -3.40 1.73 -10.32
N THR A 359 -3.81 1.29 -11.52
CA THR A 359 -2.89 0.81 -12.55
C THR A 359 -3.09 1.57 -13.84
N ILE A 360 -1.99 2.04 -14.45
CA ILE A 360 -2.00 2.64 -15.79
C ILE A 360 -1.66 1.60 -16.86
N MET A 361 -0.76 0.67 -16.55
CA MET A 361 -0.24 -0.28 -17.53
C MET A 361 -1.30 -1.33 -17.88
N ALA A 362 -1.69 -1.39 -19.15
CA ALA A 362 -2.72 -2.32 -19.64
C ALA A 362 -2.38 -3.80 -19.36
N GLU A 363 -1.10 -4.15 -19.44
CA GLU A 363 -0.62 -5.51 -19.14
C GLU A 363 -0.75 -5.92 -17.66
N ALA A 364 -0.88 -4.97 -16.76
CA ALA A 364 -1.08 -5.20 -15.32
C ALA A 364 -2.56 -5.31 -14.93
N LEU A 365 -3.50 -5.09 -15.86
CA LEU A 365 -4.93 -5.32 -15.62
C LEU A 365 -5.21 -6.83 -15.54
N GLU A 366 -5.88 -7.26 -14.47
CA GLU A 366 -6.12 -8.68 -14.22
C GLU A 366 -7.01 -9.33 -15.25
N LYS A 367 -6.56 -10.50 -15.71
CA LYS A 367 -7.30 -11.39 -16.62
C LYS A 367 -7.17 -12.81 -16.10
N TRP A 368 -8.28 -13.56 -16.14
CA TRP A 368 -8.29 -14.96 -15.73
C TRP A 368 -8.69 -15.85 -16.91
N PRO A 369 -7.94 -16.94 -17.19
CA PRO A 369 -8.39 -17.92 -18.18
C PRO A 369 -9.77 -18.45 -17.80
N ILE A 370 -10.65 -18.58 -18.78
CA ILE A 370 -12.02 -19.10 -18.56
C ILE A 370 -11.98 -20.49 -17.92
N GLU A 371 -11.10 -21.37 -18.38
CA GLU A 371 -10.95 -22.72 -17.84
C GLU A 371 -10.66 -22.72 -16.33
N LEU A 372 -9.68 -21.91 -15.89
CA LEU A 372 -9.35 -21.79 -14.48
C LEU A 372 -10.51 -21.23 -13.67
N PHE A 373 -11.10 -20.12 -14.15
CA PHE A 373 -12.14 -19.41 -13.43
C PHE A 373 -13.43 -20.25 -13.31
N SER A 374 -13.89 -20.84 -14.42
CA SER A 374 -15.12 -21.63 -14.45
C SER A 374 -15.01 -22.93 -13.65
N ARG A 375 -13.82 -23.53 -13.58
CA ARG A 375 -13.57 -24.73 -12.79
C ARG A 375 -13.53 -24.42 -11.29
N LEU A 376 -12.86 -23.34 -10.91
CA LEU A 376 -12.71 -22.95 -9.50
C LEU A 376 -14.01 -22.36 -8.92
N LEU A 377 -14.71 -21.55 -9.71
CA LEU A 377 -15.88 -20.77 -9.29
C LEU A 377 -17.03 -20.96 -10.29
N PRO A 378 -17.61 -22.15 -10.40
CA PRO A 378 -18.54 -22.46 -11.48
C PRO A 378 -19.80 -21.60 -11.48
N ARG A 379 -20.42 -21.35 -10.33
CA ARG A 379 -21.63 -20.53 -10.24
C ARG A 379 -21.32 -19.05 -10.48
N VAL A 380 -20.26 -18.53 -9.87
CA VAL A 380 -19.80 -17.14 -10.05
C VAL A 380 -19.48 -16.89 -11.54
N TYR A 381 -18.83 -17.82 -12.21
CA TYR A 381 -18.57 -17.73 -13.65
C TYR A 381 -19.86 -17.64 -14.49
N GLN A 382 -20.86 -18.45 -14.20
CA GLN A 382 -22.16 -18.38 -14.91
C GLN A 382 -22.78 -16.98 -14.78
N ILE A 383 -22.68 -16.37 -13.61
CA ILE A 383 -23.21 -15.03 -13.35
C ILE A 383 -22.41 -13.99 -14.14
N ILE A 384 -21.09 -14.09 -14.16
CA ILE A 384 -20.23 -13.18 -14.95
C ILE A 384 -20.54 -13.34 -16.44
N GLU A 385 -20.76 -14.55 -16.91
CA GLU A 385 -21.14 -14.83 -18.31
C GLU A 385 -22.45 -14.14 -18.69
N GLU A 386 -23.46 -14.16 -17.82
CA GLU A 386 -24.72 -13.46 -18.05
C GLU A 386 -24.56 -11.93 -17.96
N ILE A 387 -23.76 -11.43 -17.03
CA ILE A 387 -23.41 -9.99 -16.96
C ILE A 387 -22.75 -9.57 -18.28
N ASN A 388 -21.80 -10.35 -18.78
CA ASN A 388 -21.11 -10.09 -20.05
C ASN A 388 -22.09 -10.07 -21.23
N ARG A 389 -22.99 -11.05 -21.31
CA ARG A 389 -23.99 -11.11 -22.38
C ARG A 389 -24.83 -9.85 -22.44
N ARG A 390 -25.33 -9.39 -21.29
CA ARG A 390 -26.14 -8.16 -21.18
C ARG A 390 -25.32 -6.91 -21.49
N PHE A 391 -24.09 -6.84 -21.01
CA PHE A 391 -23.19 -5.71 -21.26
C PHE A 391 -22.80 -5.61 -22.75
N VAL A 392 -22.51 -6.73 -23.41
CA VAL A 392 -22.26 -6.77 -24.84
C VAL A 392 -23.47 -6.28 -25.63
N LEU A 393 -24.67 -6.66 -25.21
CA LEU A 393 -25.91 -6.18 -25.84
C LEU A 393 -26.06 -4.64 -25.70
N GLU A 394 -25.70 -4.08 -24.56
CA GLU A 394 -25.68 -2.62 -24.36
C GLU A 394 -24.68 -1.94 -25.31
N ILE A 395 -23.47 -2.51 -25.44
CA ILE A 395 -22.45 -2.00 -26.38
C ILE A 395 -22.96 -2.03 -27.81
N GLN A 396 -23.54 -3.16 -28.24
CA GLN A 396 -24.09 -3.32 -29.58
C GLN A 396 -25.26 -2.38 -29.87
N THR A 397 -26.06 -2.08 -28.84
CA THR A 397 -27.18 -1.15 -28.97
C THR A 397 -26.67 0.29 -29.13
N LYS A 398 -25.64 0.67 -28.40
CA LYS A 398 -25.07 2.03 -28.49
C LYS A 398 -24.19 2.23 -29.72
N TYR A 399 -23.51 1.17 -30.16
CA TYR A 399 -22.58 1.19 -31.30
C TYR A 399 -22.94 0.09 -32.31
N PRO A 400 -24.06 0.21 -33.05
CA PRO A 400 -24.52 -0.83 -33.95
C PRO A 400 -23.48 -1.22 -34.99
N GLY A 401 -23.22 -2.53 -35.16
CA GLY A 401 -22.27 -3.08 -36.15
C GLY A 401 -20.79 -2.86 -35.83
N ASN A 402 -20.46 -2.23 -34.70
CA ASN A 402 -19.08 -1.97 -34.31
C ASN A 402 -18.50 -3.11 -33.48
N GLN A 403 -17.97 -4.14 -34.15
CA GLN A 403 -17.36 -5.31 -33.48
C GLN A 403 -16.07 -4.97 -32.73
N GLU A 404 -15.36 -3.92 -33.13
CA GLU A 404 -14.14 -3.48 -32.45
C GLU A 404 -14.44 -2.95 -31.03
N LYS A 405 -15.56 -2.23 -30.87
CA LYS A 405 -16.02 -1.78 -29.55
C LYS A 405 -16.34 -2.98 -28.65
N VAL A 406 -17.00 -4.00 -29.16
CA VAL A 406 -17.29 -5.22 -28.43
C VAL A 406 -16.01 -5.92 -28.01
N ARG A 407 -15.05 -6.08 -28.92
CA ARG A 407 -13.75 -6.70 -28.66
C ARG A 407 -13.00 -5.98 -27.53
N LYS A 408 -12.98 -4.65 -27.56
CA LYS A 408 -12.24 -3.83 -26.58
C LYS A 408 -12.91 -3.76 -25.22
N MET A 409 -14.24 -3.87 -25.15
CA MET A 409 -15.00 -3.56 -23.92
C MET A 409 -15.62 -4.78 -23.25
N ALA A 410 -15.79 -5.90 -23.96
CA ALA A 410 -16.40 -7.09 -23.38
C ALA A 410 -15.67 -7.57 -22.12
N ILE A 411 -16.42 -8.09 -21.18
CA ILE A 411 -15.89 -8.63 -19.92
C ILE A 411 -15.21 -9.97 -20.19
N ILE A 412 -15.83 -10.81 -21.02
CA ILE A 412 -15.26 -12.09 -21.45
C ILE A 412 -14.96 -11.99 -22.95
N TYR A 413 -13.70 -12.12 -23.30
CA TYR A 413 -13.21 -12.12 -24.67
C TYR A 413 -11.84 -12.80 -24.76
N ASP A 414 -11.55 -13.44 -25.91
CA ASP A 414 -10.32 -14.17 -26.18
C ASP A 414 -9.98 -15.23 -25.09
N GLY A 415 -10.99 -15.92 -24.59
CA GLY A 415 -10.80 -16.98 -23.58
C GLY A 415 -10.46 -16.47 -22.19
N GLN A 416 -10.66 -15.19 -21.92
CA GLN A 416 -10.30 -14.58 -20.64
C GLN A 416 -11.43 -13.75 -20.04
N VAL A 417 -11.47 -13.76 -18.70
CA VAL A 417 -12.32 -12.88 -17.89
C VAL A 417 -11.53 -11.65 -17.49
N LYS A 418 -11.96 -10.46 -17.93
CA LYS A 418 -11.29 -9.19 -17.70
C LYS A 418 -11.92 -8.47 -16.50
N MET A 419 -11.21 -8.47 -15.40
CA MET A 419 -11.77 -8.03 -14.12
C MET A 419 -12.02 -6.51 -14.08
N ALA A 420 -11.15 -5.68 -14.64
CA ALA A 420 -11.40 -4.24 -14.72
C ALA A 420 -12.67 -3.91 -15.50
N HIS A 421 -12.94 -4.63 -16.59
CA HIS A 421 -14.16 -4.45 -17.39
C HIS A 421 -15.42 -4.79 -16.59
N LEU A 422 -15.36 -5.88 -15.81
CA LEU A 422 -16.45 -6.25 -14.91
C LEU A 422 -16.70 -5.17 -13.84
N ALA A 423 -15.64 -4.67 -13.20
CA ALA A 423 -15.73 -3.63 -12.20
C ALA A 423 -16.33 -2.32 -12.74
N ILE A 424 -15.94 -1.92 -13.95
CA ILE A 424 -16.47 -0.71 -14.62
C ILE A 424 -17.94 -0.90 -15.01
N ALA A 425 -18.29 -2.05 -15.60
CA ALA A 425 -19.66 -2.32 -16.01
C ALA A 425 -20.64 -2.32 -14.84
N ALA A 426 -20.24 -2.86 -13.70
CA ALA A 426 -21.07 -3.02 -12.50
C ALA A 426 -20.94 -1.90 -11.47
N GLY A 427 -19.86 -1.15 -11.47
CA GLY A 427 -19.63 -0.09 -10.48
C GLY A 427 -20.43 1.19 -10.76
N TYR A 428 -20.90 1.86 -9.70
CA TYR A 428 -21.53 3.16 -9.84
C TYR A 428 -20.52 4.32 -9.94
N SER A 429 -19.26 4.07 -9.57
CA SER A 429 -18.18 5.03 -9.66
C SER A 429 -16.88 4.32 -10.03
N VAL A 430 -16.10 4.96 -10.90
CA VAL A 430 -14.75 4.55 -11.30
C VAL A 430 -13.85 5.75 -11.09
N ASN A 431 -12.89 5.65 -10.17
CA ASN A 431 -11.98 6.77 -9.96
C ASN A 431 -10.53 6.41 -10.20
N GLY A 432 -9.78 7.38 -10.70
CA GLY A 432 -8.33 7.40 -10.66
C GLY A 432 -7.85 7.99 -9.33
N VAL A 433 -6.54 8.00 -9.15
CA VAL A 433 -5.90 8.31 -7.85
C VAL A 433 -4.97 9.53 -7.89
N ALA A 434 -4.87 10.19 -9.03
CA ALA A 434 -4.26 11.50 -9.23
C ALA A 434 -4.87 12.12 -10.49
N ARG A 435 -4.82 13.44 -10.61
CA ARG A 435 -5.44 14.12 -11.75
C ARG A 435 -4.89 13.63 -13.11
N LEU A 436 -3.58 13.56 -13.27
CA LEU A 436 -2.97 13.05 -14.49
C LEU A 436 -3.36 11.60 -14.77
N HIS A 437 -3.36 10.75 -13.75
CA HIS A 437 -3.78 9.35 -13.87
C HIS A 437 -5.22 9.24 -14.42
N THR A 438 -6.13 10.00 -13.85
CA THR A 438 -7.54 10.00 -14.27
C THR A 438 -7.68 10.46 -15.72
N GLU A 439 -6.96 11.50 -16.13
CA GLU A 439 -6.94 11.96 -17.53
C GLU A 439 -6.41 10.88 -18.49
N ILE A 440 -5.36 10.15 -18.10
CA ILE A 440 -4.82 9.05 -18.90
C ILE A 440 -5.83 7.90 -19.02
N LEU A 441 -6.53 7.56 -17.93
CA LEU A 441 -7.60 6.56 -17.97
C LEU A 441 -8.71 6.97 -18.95
N GLU A 442 -9.18 8.21 -18.88
CA GLU A 442 -10.28 8.73 -19.70
C GLU A 442 -9.91 8.87 -21.17
N LYS A 443 -8.67 9.26 -21.48
CA LYS A 443 -8.23 9.57 -22.85
C LYS A 443 -7.50 8.43 -23.55
N GLN A 444 -6.95 7.47 -22.80
CA GLN A 444 -6.12 6.39 -23.33
C GLN A 444 -6.62 5.01 -22.90
N GLU A 445 -6.32 4.59 -21.67
CA GLU A 445 -6.46 3.20 -21.24
C GLU A 445 -7.91 2.71 -21.15
N LEU A 446 -8.83 3.54 -20.69
CA LEU A 446 -10.25 3.23 -20.55
C LEU A 446 -11.14 4.15 -21.38
N LYS A 447 -10.59 4.67 -22.46
CA LYS A 447 -11.25 5.65 -23.35
C LYS A 447 -12.63 5.18 -23.83
N ASP A 448 -12.76 3.93 -24.26
CA ASP A 448 -14.02 3.40 -24.75
C ASP A 448 -15.10 3.37 -23.66
N PHE A 449 -14.73 3.02 -22.44
CA PHE A 449 -15.63 3.04 -21.28
C PHE A 449 -16.02 4.47 -20.89
N TYR A 450 -15.07 5.40 -20.93
CA TYR A 450 -15.35 6.81 -20.63
C TYR A 450 -16.31 7.43 -21.67
N GLU A 451 -16.11 7.14 -22.94
CA GLU A 451 -17.02 7.58 -24.01
C GLU A 451 -18.44 7.04 -23.81
N MET A 452 -18.58 5.82 -23.36
CA MET A 452 -19.87 5.17 -23.14
C MET A 452 -20.55 5.61 -21.84
N MET A 453 -19.77 5.78 -20.76
CA MET A 453 -20.27 6.00 -19.40
C MET A 453 -19.48 7.12 -18.68
N PRO A 454 -19.42 8.34 -19.25
CA PRO A 454 -18.55 9.39 -18.68
C PRO A 454 -18.94 9.79 -17.25
N GLN A 455 -20.21 9.62 -16.88
CA GLN A 455 -20.72 9.98 -15.55
C GLN A 455 -20.15 9.14 -14.42
N LYS A 456 -19.59 7.96 -14.71
CA LYS A 456 -18.98 7.10 -13.69
C LYS A 456 -17.58 7.56 -13.28
N PHE A 457 -16.86 8.26 -14.18
CA PHE A 457 -15.45 8.58 -14.03
C PHE A 457 -15.23 9.83 -13.20
N ASN A 458 -14.32 9.77 -12.27
CA ASN A 458 -13.91 10.90 -11.45
C ASN A 458 -12.48 10.69 -10.90
N ASN A 459 -11.92 11.76 -10.35
CA ASN A 459 -10.62 11.74 -9.72
C ASN A 459 -10.72 11.89 -8.20
N LYS A 460 -9.96 11.07 -7.47
CA LYS A 460 -9.71 11.24 -6.04
C LYS A 460 -8.21 11.16 -5.81
N THR A 461 -7.55 12.31 -5.77
CA THR A 461 -6.11 12.35 -5.53
C THR A 461 -5.79 11.71 -4.17
N ASN A 462 -4.86 10.77 -4.15
CA ASN A 462 -4.43 10.08 -2.95
C ASN A 462 -3.91 11.06 -1.89
N GLY A 463 -3.83 10.56 -0.68
CA GLY A 463 -3.26 11.27 0.46
C GLY A 463 -2.67 10.30 1.47
N ILE A 464 -2.06 10.86 2.48
CA ILE A 464 -1.41 10.15 3.59
C ILE A 464 -1.94 10.69 4.92
N THR A 465 -1.87 9.87 5.98
CA THR A 465 -2.22 10.37 7.32
C THR A 465 -1.02 11.06 7.96
N GLN A 466 -1.21 12.32 8.32
CA GLN A 466 -0.21 13.10 9.05
C GLN A 466 0.03 12.60 10.48
N ARG A 467 -0.91 11.87 11.04
CA ARG A 467 -0.76 11.26 12.37
C ARG A 467 0.34 10.21 12.38
N ARG A 468 0.39 9.34 11.37
CA ARG A 468 1.48 8.36 11.23
C ARG A 468 2.77 9.01 10.71
N PHE A 469 2.70 9.81 9.64
CA PHE A 469 3.89 10.22 8.88
C PHE A 469 4.53 11.55 9.32
N LEU A 470 3.89 12.29 10.22
CA LEU A 470 4.52 13.44 10.88
C LEU A 470 4.49 13.28 12.41
N LEU A 471 3.32 13.15 13.00
CA LEU A 471 3.17 13.12 14.47
C LEU A 471 3.91 11.93 15.10
N HIS A 472 3.78 10.73 14.54
CA HIS A 472 4.47 9.53 15.02
C HIS A 472 5.90 9.40 14.47
N ALA A 473 6.07 9.59 13.15
CA ALA A 473 7.36 9.34 12.48
C ALA A 473 8.42 10.37 12.80
N ASN A 474 8.03 11.63 13.04
CA ASN A 474 8.96 12.74 13.20
C ASN A 474 8.55 13.63 14.38
N PRO A 475 8.67 13.13 15.63
CA PRO A 475 8.22 13.88 16.81
C PRO A 475 8.93 15.21 16.98
N LEU A 476 10.21 15.33 16.63
CA LEU A 476 10.94 16.58 16.70
C LEU A 476 10.32 17.66 15.80
N LEU A 477 9.98 17.31 14.58
CA LEU A 477 9.32 18.24 13.65
C LEU A 477 7.86 18.52 14.08
N ALA A 478 7.13 17.50 14.51
CA ALA A 478 5.77 17.65 15.00
C ALA A 478 5.68 18.63 16.18
N ASP A 479 6.59 18.53 17.15
CA ASP A 479 6.68 19.43 18.28
C ASP A 479 6.98 20.85 17.85
N TRP A 480 7.97 21.02 16.94
CA TRP A 480 8.34 22.33 16.41
C TRP A 480 7.17 22.98 15.66
N VAL A 481 6.45 22.24 14.85
CA VAL A 481 5.25 22.73 14.14
C VAL A 481 4.19 23.19 15.14
N THR A 482 3.92 22.37 16.16
CA THR A 482 2.92 22.68 17.20
C THR A 482 3.30 23.92 18.01
N GLU A 483 4.56 24.09 18.34
CA GLU A 483 5.07 25.29 19.02
C GLU A 483 4.86 26.57 18.19
N HIS A 484 4.93 26.48 16.87
CA HIS A 484 4.85 27.64 15.98
C HIS A 484 3.41 27.97 15.52
N ILE A 485 2.56 26.97 15.30
CA ILE A 485 1.23 27.18 14.72
C ILE A 485 0.07 26.55 15.53
N GLY A 486 0.36 25.92 16.68
CA GLY A 486 -0.64 25.17 17.43
C GLY A 486 -0.81 23.73 16.90
N ASP A 487 -1.68 22.95 17.55
CA ASP A 487 -1.88 21.52 17.27
C ASP A 487 -3.02 21.24 16.27
N GLY A 488 -3.68 22.25 15.76
CA GLY A 488 -4.83 22.09 14.83
C GLY A 488 -4.51 21.34 13.56
N TRP A 489 -3.24 21.31 13.13
CA TRP A 489 -2.80 20.58 11.93
C TRP A 489 -2.99 19.04 12.05
N ILE A 490 -3.03 18.52 13.27
CA ILE A 490 -3.16 17.07 13.48
C ILE A 490 -4.45 16.51 12.89
N THR A 491 -5.52 17.26 12.95
CA THR A 491 -6.82 16.90 12.38
C THR A 491 -7.26 17.78 11.20
N ASP A 492 -6.48 18.80 10.88
CA ASP A 492 -6.73 19.72 9.76
C ASP A 492 -5.37 20.13 9.15
N LEU A 493 -4.79 19.24 8.35
CA LEU A 493 -3.44 19.45 7.81
C LEU A 493 -3.30 20.74 6.97
N PRO A 494 -4.32 21.25 6.25
CA PRO A 494 -4.20 22.56 5.58
C PRO A 494 -3.71 23.71 6.47
N GLN A 495 -3.91 23.64 7.79
CA GLN A 495 -3.38 24.62 8.74
C GLN A 495 -1.84 24.68 8.74
N ILE A 496 -1.14 23.66 8.26
CA ILE A 496 0.32 23.65 8.17
C ILE A 496 0.86 24.76 7.27
N SER A 497 0.02 25.31 6.39
CA SER A 497 0.35 26.46 5.55
C SER A 497 0.69 27.73 6.36
N LYS A 498 0.30 27.80 7.62
CA LYS A 498 0.67 28.89 8.52
C LYS A 498 2.19 28.97 8.74
N LEU A 499 2.93 27.89 8.49
CA LEU A 499 4.39 27.88 8.54
C LEU A 499 5.04 28.79 7.48
N LYS A 500 4.33 29.16 6.42
CA LYS A 500 4.86 30.03 5.36
C LYS A 500 5.38 31.38 5.87
N VAL A 501 4.83 31.88 6.96
CA VAL A 501 5.30 33.14 7.58
C VAL A 501 6.73 33.06 8.10
N TYR A 502 7.26 31.87 8.32
CA TYR A 502 8.62 31.63 8.80
C TYR A 502 9.63 31.40 7.67
N ALA A 503 9.20 31.45 6.41
CA ALA A 503 10.05 31.12 5.25
C ALA A 503 11.28 32.03 5.09
N ASP A 504 11.22 33.26 5.64
CA ASP A 504 12.33 34.23 5.65
C ASP A 504 12.88 34.48 7.05
N ASP A 505 12.45 33.75 8.04
CA ASP A 505 12.94 33.85 9.44
C ASP A 505 14.16 32.94 9.61
N LYS A 506 15.35 33.55 9.68
CA LYS A 506 16.62 32.82 9.79
C LYS A 506 16.69 31.88 10.99
N LYS A 507 16.12 32.26 12.12
CA LYS A 507 16.12 31.43 13.32
C LYS A 507 15.24 30.21 13.12
N ALA A 508 14.03 30.39 12.59
CA ALA A 508 13.11 29.29 12.28
C ALA A 508 13.73 28.32 11.27
N LEU A 509 14.38 28.82 10.22
CA LEU A 509 15.06 28.00 9.22
C LEU A 509 16.21 27.20 9.82
N GLN A 510 17.01 27.78 10.71
CA GLN A 510 18.08 27.07 11.41
C GLN A 510 17.53 25.97 12.32
N GLU A 511 16.45 26.24 13.05
CA GLU A 511 15.77 25.26 13.90
C GLU A 511 15.23 24.09 13.07
N PHE A 512 14.58 24.39 11.95
CA PHE A 512 14.05 23.40 11.04
C PHE A 512 15.15 22.48 10.49
N MET A 513 16.25 23.03 10.02
CA MET A 513 17.39 22.26 9.51
C MET A 513 18.13 21.50 10.59
N ASN A 514 18.18 22.02 11.82
CA ASN A 514 18.75 21.29 12.95
C ASN A 514 17.93 20.02 13.29
N ILE A 515 16.61 20.10 13.19
CA ILE A 515 15.73 18.94 13.34
C ILE A 515 16.05 17.91 12.25
N LYS A 516 16.17 18.35 11.00
CA LYS A 516 16.57 17.47 9.89
C LYS A 516 17.91 16.80 10.18
N TYR A 517 18.88 17.56 10.63
CA TYR A 517 20.21 17.04 10.97
C TYR A 517 20.16 15.97 12.07
N GLN A 518 19.38 16.20 13.12
CA GLN A 518 19.19 15.19 14.18
C GLN A 518 18.55 13.89 13.63
N ASN A 519 17.57 14.00 12.75
CA ASN A 519 16.97 12.85 12.08
C ASN A 519 17.98 12.12 11.17
N LYS A 520 18.84 12.88 10.49
CA LYS A 520 19.93 12.31 9.68
C LYS A 520 20.95 11.57 10.53
N GLN A 521 21.29 12.09 11.71
CA GLN A 521 22.16 11.39 12.67
C GLN A 521 21.53 10.06 13.12
N ARG A 522 20.23 10.03 13.39
CA ARG A 522 19.51 8.80 13.76
C ARG A 522 19.55 7.77 12.64
N LEU A 523 19.31 8.19 11.40
CA LEU A 523 19.40 7.29 10.25
C LEU A 523 20.83 6.83 10.00
N ALA A 524 21.83 7.70 10.15
CA ALA A 524 23.24 7.32 10.01
C ALA A 524 23.64 6.25 11.04
N LYS A 525 23.16 6.35 12.26
CA LYS A 525 23.33 5.33 13.30
C LYS A 525 22.68 4.00 12.90
N TYR A 526 21.44 4.04 12.43
CA TYR A 526 20.74 2.86 11.92
C TYR A 526 21.52 2.17 10.79
N ILE A 527 22.03 2.94 9.84
CA ILE A 527 22.81 2.44 8.71
C ILE A 527 24.11 1.79 9.21
N LYS A 528 24.80 2.42 10.18
CA LYS A 528 26.01 1.83 10.77
C LYS A 528 25.72 0.48 11.45
N GLU A 529 24.65 0.43 12.23
CA GLU A 529 24.27 -0.79 12.95
C GLU A 529 23.84 -1.93 12.03
N HIS A 530 23.15 -1.64 10.91
CA HIS A 530 22.57 -2.64 10.02
C HIS A 530 23.41 -2.93 8.78
N ASN A 531 24.10 -1.92 8.25
CA ASN A 531 24.91 -2.04 7.03
C ASN A 531 26.41 -2.03 7.28
N GLY A 532 26.86 -1.60 8.47
CA GLY A 532 28.27 -1.42 8.77
C GLY A 532 28.95 -0.26 8.02
N ILE A 533 28.17 0.62 7.41
CA ILE A 533 28.66 1.73 6.60
C ILE A 533 28.63 3.02 7.42
N ASP A 534 29.73 3.75 7.42
CA ASP A 534 29.82 5.09 8.00
C ASP A 534 29.33 6.11 6.96
N VAL A 535 28.24 6.81 7.26
CA VAL A 535 27.72 7.89 6.45
C VAL A 535 27.82 9.22 7.21
N ASP A 536 28.21 10.27 6.50
CA ASP A 536 28.27 11.61 7.08
C ASP A 536 26.86 12.25 7.07
N PRO A 537 26.26 12.56 8.24
CA PRO A 537 24.96 13.21 8.27
C PRO A 537 24.95 14.63 7.69
N ARG A 538 26.12 15.21 7.40
CA ARG A 538 26.22 16.49 6.68
C ARG A 538 26.16 16.31 5.16
N SER A 539 26.34 15.09 4.65
CA SER A 539 26.17 14.82 3.22
C SER A 539 24.70 14.97 2.82
N ILE A 540 24.44 15.17 1.53
CA ILE A 540 23.08 15.16 0.99
C ILE A 540 22.53 13.74 1.09
N PHE A 541 21.42 13.54 1.80
CA PHE A 541 20.71 12.27 1.83
C PHE A 541 19.70 12.23 0.67
N ASP A 542 20.11 11.57 -0.40
CA ASP A 542 19.34 11.37 -1.62
C ASP A 542 18.66 10.00 -1.55
N VAL A 543 17.33 9.95 -1.49
CA VAL A 543 16.60 8.77 -1.06
C VAL A 543 15.59 8.31 -2.10
N GLN A 544 15.70 7.04 -2.50
CA GLN A 544 14.70 6.33 -3.30
C GLN A 544 14.29 5.04 -2.59
N VAL A 545 13.15 5.08 -1.93
CA VAL A 545 12.59 3.93 -1.20
C VAL A 545 11.18 3.63 -1.68
N LYS A 546 11.03 2.50 -2.33
CA LYS A 546 9.78 2.01 -2.94
C LYS A 546 9.99 0.59 -3.48
N ARG A 547 8.92 -0.12 -3.84
CA ARG A 547 9.05 -1.41 -4.54
C ARG A 547 9.96 -1.27 -5.75
N LEU A 548 10.74 -2.30 -6.02
CA LEU A 548 11.54 -2.32 -7.22
C LEU A 548 10.71 -2.75 -8.42
N HIS A 549 10.58 -1.85 -9.37
CA HIS A 549 9.96 -2.10 -10.66
C HIS A 549 10.68 -1.27 -11.73
N GLU A 550 10.78 -1.79 -12.95
CA GLU A 550 11.51 -1.10 -14.03
C GLU A 550 10.96 0.31 -14.31
N TYR A 551 9.64 0.51 -14.23
CA TYR A 551 9.06 1.84 -14.50
C TYR A 551 9.36 2.89 -13.42
N LYS A 552 9.68 2.47 -12.18
CA LYS A 552 10.10 3.34 -11.08
C LYS A 552 11.55 3.82 -11.23
N ARG A 553 12.28 3.17 -12.08
CA ARG A 553 13.62 3.53 -12.60
C ARG A 553 14.72 3.63 -11.55
N GLN A 554 14.74 2.72 -10.59
CA GLN A 554 15.93 2.58 -9.73
C GLN A 554 17.19 2.39 -10.55
N LEU A 555 17.06 1.76 -11.73
CA LEU A 555 18.17 1.61 -12.68
C LEU A 555 18.71 2.96 -13.15
N LEU A 556 17.86 3.93 -13.48
CA LEU A 556 18.28 5.29 -13.84
C LEU A 556 19.12 5.92 -12.72
N ASN A 557 18.69 5.78 -11.48
CA ASN A 557 19.40 6.30 -10.31
C ASN A 557 20.78 5.69 -10.18
N ILE A 558 20.89 4.36 -10.20
CA ILE A 558 22.20 3.70 -10.02
C ILE A 558 23.15 3.93 -11.20
N LEU A 559 22.64 4.03 -12.43
CA LEU A 559 23.45 4.41 -13.59
C LEU A 559 24.01 5.83 -13.44
N HIS A 560 23.23 6.74 -12.91
CA HIS A 560 23.70 8.10 -12.59
C HIS A 560 24.76 8.10 -11.48
N VAL A 561 24.62 7.26 -10.47
CA VAL A 561 25.64 7.09 -9.42
C VAL A 561 26.95 6.61 -10.03
N MET A 562 26.93 5.64 -10.96
CA MET A 562 28.10 5.19 -11.69
C MET A 562 28.73 6.33 -12.50
N TYR A 563 27.90 7.16 -13.15
CA TYR A 563 28.34 8.36 -13.85
C TYR A 563 29.05 9.34 -12.92
N LEU A 564 28.48 9.66 -11.76
CA LEU A 564 29.11 10.52 -10.76
C LEU A 564 30.46 9.98 -10.28
N TYR A 565 30.52 8.67 -10.04
CA TYR A 565 31.77 8.02 -9.64
C TYR A 565 32.85 8.16 -10.71
N ASN A 566 32.48 7.98 -11.99
CA ASN A 566 33.40 8.22 -13.10
C ASN A 566 33.91 9.67 -13.11
N GLN A 567 33.04 10.64 -12.89
CA GLN A 567 33.43 12.07 -12.85
C GLN A 567 34.39 12.36 -11.70
N ILE A 568 34.16 11.82 -10.53
CA ILE A 568 35.02 12.00 -9.35
C ILE A 568 36.40 11.38 -9.59
N LYS A 569 36.46 10.20 -10.23
CA LYS A 569 37.74 9.52 -10.53
C LYS A 569 38.53 10.25 -11.62
N ASP A 570 37.87 10.76 -12.64
CA ASP A 570 38.50 11.47 -13.76
C ASP A 570 38.97 12.89 -13.37
N HIS A 571 38.22 13.54 -12.47
CA HIS A 571 38.43 14.93 -12.04
C HIS A 571 38.43 15.04 -10.51
N PRO A 572 39.42 14.49 -9.81
CA PRO A 572 39.45 14.48 -8.35
C PRO A 572 39.54 15.88 -7.72
N GLU A 573 39.98 16.88 -8.48
CA GLU A 573 40.06 18.31 -8.10
C GLU A 573 38.72 19.05 -8.19
N MET A 574 37.73 18.48 -8.89
CA MET A 574 36.43 19.11 -9.10
C MET A 574 35.68 19.24 -7.75
N PRO A 575 35.12 20.40 -7.46
CA PRO A 575 34.26 20.59 -6.31
C PRO A 575 33.07 19.63 -6.36
N PHE A 576 32.93 18.82 -5.33
CA PHE A 576 31.83 17.86 -5.20
C PHE A 576 31.30 17.92 -3.77
N TYR A 577 30.00 18.17 -3.60
CA TYR A 577 29.40 18.14 -2.29
C TYR A 577 29.14 16.68 -1.88
N PRO A 578 29.55 16.26 -0.67
CA PRO A 578 29.36 14.87 -0.23
C PRO A 578 27.91 14.42 -0.35
N ARG A 579 27.69 13.24 -0.88
CA ARG A 579 26.34 12.73 -1.15
C ARG A 579 26.21 11.26 -0.78
N THR A 580 25.13 10.93 -0.10
CA THR A 580 24.76 9.56 0.26
C THR A 580 23.48 9.19 -0.47
N PHE A 581 23.57 8.22 -1.40
CA PHE A 581 22.42 7.66 -2.09
C PHE A 581 21.88 6.48 -1.29
N ILE A 582 20.63 6.59 -0.88
CA ILE A 582 19.96 5.61 -0.03
C ILE A 582 18.85 4.94 -0.81
N PHE A 583 18.94 3.63 -0.98
CA PHE A 583 17.95 2.78 -1.63
C PHE A 583 17.28 1.89 -0.60
N GLY A 584 16.00 1.60 -0.83
CA GLY A 584 15.27 0.55 -0.15
C GLY A 584 14.20 0.04 -1.11
N ALA A 585 14.20 -1.27 -1.39
CA ALA A 585 13.30 -1.82 -2.39
C ALA A 585 13.16 -3.33 -2.23
N LYS A 586 11.92 -3.83 -2.29
CA LYS A 586 11.64 -5.25 -2.45
C LYS A 586 11.21 -5.51 -3.89
N ALA A 587 11.81 -6.52 -4.52
CA ALA A 587 11.40 -7.02 -5.83
C ALA A 587 10.45 -8.22 -5.66
N ALA A 588 9.47 -8.38 -6.55
CA ALA A 588 8.68 -9.60 -6.59
C ALA A 588 9.59 -10.82 -6.80
N ALA A 589 9.30 -11.92 -6.10
CA ALA A 589 10.18 -13.11 -6.08
C ALA A 589 10.49 -13.66 -7.47
N GLY A 590 9.53 -13.62 -8.39
CA GLY A 590 9.69 -14.08 -9.78
C GLY A 590 10.18 -13.01 -10.76
N TYR A 591 10.42 -11.79 -10.32
CA TYR A 591 10.83 -10.68 -11.19
C TYR A 591 12.36 -10.62 -11.30
N ARG A 592 12.91 -11.41 -12.20
CA ARG A 592 14.34 -11.62 -12.34
C ARG A 592 15.14 -10.33 -12.58
N ARG A 593 14.71 -9.48 -13.52
CA ARG A 593 15.43 -8.23 -13.86
C ARG A 593 15.41 -7.23 -12.69
N ALA A 594 14.30 -7.14 -11.95
CA ALA A 594 14.22 -6.32 -10.76
C ALA A 594 15.21 -6.81 -9.68
N LYS A 595 15.28 -8.11 -9.45
CA LYS A 595 16.26 -8.71 -8.53
C LYS A 595 17.70 -8.48 -8.98
N LEU A 596 17.96 -8.53 -10.26
CA LEU A 596 19.28 -8.22 -10.84
C LEU A 596 19.65 -6.74 -10.64
N THR A 597 18.69 -5.84 -10.69
CA THR A 597 18.90 -4.41 -10.40
C THR A 597 19.31 -4.20 -8.94
N ILE A 598 18.73 -4.93 -7.99
CA ILE A 598 19.16 -4.93 -6.59
C ILE A 598 20.63 -5.38 -6.48
N LYS A 599 20.99 -6.44 -7.19
CA LYS A 599 22.39 -6.92 -7.24
C LYS A 599 23.33 -5.84 -7.77
N LEU A 600 22.95 -5.15 -8.83
CA LEU A 600 23.73 -4.05 -9.39
C LEU A 600 23.95 -2.93 -8.37
N ILE A 601 22.91 -2.50 -7.67
CA ILE A 601 22.99 -1.47 -6.64
C ILE A 601 23.99 -1.87 -5.56
N ASN A 602 23.92 -3.09 -5.06
CA ASN A 602 24.81 -3.59 -4.02
C ASN A 602 26.27 -3.73 -4.51
N ASN A 603 26.48 -4.17 -5.75
CA ASN A 603 27.83 -4.26 -6.32
C ASN A 603 28.45 -2.87 -6.53
N VAL A 604 27.68 -1.90 -7.01
CA VAL A 604 28.14 -0.52 -7.14
C VAL A 604 28.45 0.06 -5.75
N ALA A 605 27.62 -0.21 -4.76
CA ALA A 605 27.88 0.20 -3.37
C ALA A 605 29.20 -0.36 -2.84
N ASP A 606 29.48 -1.63 -3.06
CA ASP A 606 30.73 -2.28 -2.62
C ASP A 606 31.95 -1.61 -3.24
N VAL A 607 31.93 -1.31 -4.52
CA VAL A 607 33.05 -0.65 -5.22
C VAL A 607 33.25 0.77 -4.69
N ILE A 608 32.20 1.57 -4.63
CA ILE A 608 32.29 3.00 -4.27
C ILE A 608 32.60 3.19 -2.79
N ASN A 609 31.93 2.47 -1.90
CA ASN A 609 32.09 2.66 -0.45
C ASN A 609 33.47 2.23 0.05
N ASN A 610 34.14 1.32 -0.65
CA ASN A 610 35.47 0.83 -0.32
C ASN A 610 36.61 1.58 -1.03
N ASP A 611 36.30 2.50 -1.94
CA ASP A 611 37.30 3.31 -2.62
C ASP A 611 37.75 4.50 -1.76
N LYS A 612 38.87 4.36 -1.10
CA LYS A 612 39.46 5.41 -0.24
C LYS A 612 39.92 6.64 -1.02
N SER A 613 40.17 6.50 -2.32
CA SER A 613 40.69 7.59 -3.15
C SER A 613 39.71 8.74 -3.34
N ILE A 614 38.42 8.51 -3.14
CA ILE A 614 37.40 9.53 -3.27
C ILE A 614 37.05 10.23 -1.94
N ASN A 615 37.74 9.89 -0.85
CA ASN A 615 37.61 10.51 0.47
C ASN A 615 36.16 10.56 1.01
N GLY A 616 35.37 9.53 0.77
CA GLY A 616 33.99 9.45 1.24
C GLY A 616 33.01 10.44 0.60
N LYS A 617 33.39 11.08 -0.52
CA LYS A 617 32.51 12.04 -1.22
C LYS A 617 31.21 11.44 -1.69
N LEU A 618 31.20 10.13 -1.97
CA LEU A 618 30.07 9.41 -2.48
C LEU A 618 29.90 8.11 -1.68
N LYS A 619 28.69 7.89 -1.19
CA LYS A 619 28.29 6.64 -0.51
C LYS A 619 27.00 6.12 -1.13
N VAL A 620 26.86 4.80 -1.17
CA VAL A 620 25.67 4.11 -1.62
C VAL A 620 25.23 3.13 -0.55
N VAL A 621 23.98 3.21 -0.13
CA VAL A 621 23.41 2.37 0.92
C VAL A 621 22.15 1.69 0.39
N PHE A 622 22.05 0.37 0.53
CA PHE A 622 20.83 -0.37 0.32
C PHE A 622 20.28 -0.81 1.67
N ILE A 623 19.16 -0.23 2.08
CA ILE A 623 18.51 -0.59 3.35
C ILE A 623 17.69 -1.85 3.12
N GLU A 624 18.09 -2.92 3.79
CA GLU A 624 17.45 -4.24 3.76
C GLU A 624 16.07 -4.21 4.38
N ASP A 625 15.14 -4.96 3.79
CA ASP A 625 13.79 -5.17 4.32
C ASP A 625 13.03 -3.86 4.57
N TYR A 626 12.96 -3.02 3.54
CA TYR A 626 12.18 -1.77 3.57
C TYR A 626 10.73 -2.07 3.95
N ARG A 627 10.23 -1.43 5.01
CA ARG A 627 8.91 -1.61 5.60
C ARG A 627 8.48 -0.34 6.34
N VAL A 628 7.24 -0.29 6.83
CA VAL A 628 6.71 0.93 7.48
C VAL A 628 7.58 1.42 8.62
N SER A 629 8.03 0.52 9.51
CA SER A 629 8.78 0.92 10.71
C SER A 629 10.14 1.56 10.40
N ASN A 630 10.90 1.09 9.39
CA ASN A 630 12.13 1.78 9.00
C ASN A 630 11.89 2.93 8.01
N ALA A 631 10.80 2.88 7.26
CA ALA A 631 10.39 3.97 6.37
C ALA A 631 10.17 5.28 7.13
N GLU A 632 9.55 5.24 8.29
CA GLU A 632 9.32 6.42 9.13
C GLU A 632 10.61 7.16 9.45
N LEU A 633 11.66 6.42 9.83
CA LEU A 633 13.00 6.99 10.09
C LEU A 633 13.61 7.59 8.81
N ILE A 634 13.44 6.93 7.68
CA ILE A 634 13.99 7.36 6.39
C ILE A 634 13.31 8.65 5.91
N PHE A 635 11.98 8.74 5.98
CA PHE A 635 11.25 9.94 5.55
C PHE A 635 11.64 11.17 6.36
N ALA A 636 11.82 11.02 7.67
CA ALA A 636 12.23 12.12 8.55
C ALA A 636 13.64 12.64 8.24
N ALA A 637 14.52 11.78 7.73
CA ALA A 637 15.93 12.07 7.51
C ALA A 637 16.29 12.49 6.08
N ALA A 638 15.41 12.31 5.11
CA ALA A 638 15.72 12.57 3.71
C ALA A 638 15.90 14.06 3.40
N ASP A 639 16.92 14.38 2.60
CA ASP A 639 17.07 15.71 2.01
C ASP A 639 16.39 15.80 0.65
N VAL A 640 16.47 14.75 -0.16
CA VAL A 640 15.94 14.69 -1.54
C VAL A 640 15.04 13.49 -1.70
N SER A 641 13.86 13.74 -2.21
CA SER A 641 12.85 12.74 -2.55
C SER A 641 12.94 12.36 -4.02
N GLU A 642 13.43 11.16 -4.30
CA GLU A 642 13.54 10.60 -5.65
C GLU A 642 12.20 10.03 -6.12
N GLN A 643 11.55 10.72 -7.08
CA GLN A 643 10.27 10.36 -7.65
C GLN A 643 10.38 10.33 -9.19
N ILE A 644 11.20 9.41 -9.69
CA ILE A 644 11.77 9.43 -11.03
C ILE A 644 11.14 8.40 -12.00
N SER A 645 9.91 7.98 -11.76
CA SER A 645 9.18 7.09 -12.67
C SER A 645 9.14 7.63 -14.09
N THR A 646 9.05 6.75 -15.09
CA THR A 646 8.73 7.14 -16.45
C THR A 646 7.39 7.86 -16.43
N ALA A 647 7.32 9.09 -16.98
CA ALA A 647 6.08 9.85 -16.99
C ALA A 647 4.95 9.04 -17.67
N SER A 648 3.77 9.11 -17.12
CA SER A 648 2.58 8.32 -17.46
C SER A 648 2.49 6.91 -16.84
N LYS A 649 3.46 6.47 -16.02
CA LYS A 649 3.47 5.09 -15.49
C LYS A 649 3.09 4.96 -14.01
N GLU A 650 3.47 5.92 -13.16
CA GLU A 650 3.06 5.92 -11.76
C GLU A 650 1.67 6.57 -11.64
N ALA A 651 0.68 5.84 -11.21
CA ALA A 651 -0.69 6.34 -11.07
C ALA A 651 -0.77 7.55 -10.13
N SER A 652 -0.18 7.48 -8.99
CA SER A 652 -0.11 8.58 -8.01
C SER A 652 1.27 8.66 -7.35
N GLY A 653 1.69 7.59 -6.68
CA GLY A 653 2.67 7.63 -5.61
C GLY A 653 2.07 8.19 -4.32
N THR A 654 2.61 7.77 -3.21
CA THR A 654 2.31 8.32 -1.88
C THR A 654 3.58 8.60 -1.10
N GLY A 655 4.69 7.93 -1.42
CA GLY A 655 6.01 8.25 -0.87
C GLY A 655 6.40 9.70 -1.11
N ASN A 656 6.11 10.24 -2.29
CA ASN A 656 6.31 11.65 -2.64
C ASN A 656 5.65 12.61 -1.62
N MET A 657 4.45 12.31 -1.16
CA MET A 657 3.72 13.11 -0.17
C MET A 657 4.34 13.03 1.22
N LYS A 658 4.84 11.84 1.61
CA LYS A 658 5.50 11.62 2.90
C LYS A 658 6.81 12.39 3.01
N PHE A 659 7.61 12.38 1.95
CA PHE A 659 8.83 13.17 1.86
C PHE A 659 8.54 14.68 1.89
N MET A 660 7.56 15.14 1.11
CA MET A 660 7.14 16.55 1.09
C MET A 660 6.74 17.03 2.48
N LEU A 661 5.91 16.26 3.18
CA LEU A 661 5.46 16.57 4.53
C LEU A 661 6.64 16.69 5.52
N ASN A 662 7.68 15.91 5.33
CA ASN A 662 8.90 15.91 6.16
C ASN A 662 10.00 16.85 5.66
N GLY A 663 9.69 17.72 4.71
CA GLY A 663 10.60 18.77 4.27
C GLY A 663 11.70 18.33 3.29
N ALA A 664 11.44 17.30 2.49
CA ALA A 664 12.33 16.88 1.41
C ALA A 664 11.78 17.32 0.05
N PRO A 665 12.45 18.24 -0.65
CA PRO A 665 12.08 18.62 -2.01
C PRO A 665 12.06 17.43 -2.96
N THR A 666 11.12 17.44 -3.90
CA THR A 666 10.97 16.39 -4.90
C THR A 666 11.96 16.58 -6.05
N LEU A 667 12.73 15.54 -6.35
CA LEU A 667 13.43 15.36 -7.61
C LEU A 667 12.66 14.31 -8.42
N GLY A 668 12.04 14.72 -9.50
CA GLY A 668 11.14 13.80 -10.20
C GLY A 668 10.71 14.22 -11.58
N THR A 669 9.90 13.37 -12.17
CA THR A 669 9.22 13.60 -13.44
C THR A 669 7.82 14.15 -13.20
N MET A 670 7.21 14.75 -14.23
CA MET A 670 5.81 15.20 -14.20
C MET A 670 4.89 14.00 -14.40
N ASP A 671 4.78 13.20 -13.37
CA ASP A 671 4.03 11.96 -13.32
C ASP A 671 3.21 11.83 -12.04
N GLY A 672 2.07 11.18 -12.12
CA GLY A 672 1.21 10.92 -10.96
C GLY A 672 0.92 12.17 -10.13
N ALA A 673 1.01 12.02 -8.82
CA ALA A 673 0.80 13.13 -7.89
C ALA A 673 1.95 14.15 -7.87
N ASN A 674 3.10 13.87 -8.48
CA ASN A 674 4.18 14.87 -8.59
C ASN A 674 3.69 16.16 -9.25
N VAL A 675 2.80 16.07 -10.24
CA VAL A 675 2.21 17.23 -10.93
C VAL A 675 1.53 18.16 -9.92
N GLU A 676 0.72 17.59 -9.03
CA GLU A 676 -0.02 18.33 -8.02
C GLU A 676 0.90 18.83 -6.89
N ILE A 677 1.96 18.09 -6.54
CA ILE A 677 2.99 18.53 -5.59
C ILE A 677 3.68 19.80 -6.10
N VAL A 678 4.09 19.82 -7.37
CA VAL A 678 4.73 20.98 -8.00
C VAL A 678 3.78 22.18 -8.03
N GLU A 679 2.51 21.97 -8.33
CA GLU A 679 1.50 23.04 -8.29
C GLU A 679 1.36 23.65 -6.88
N GLU A 680 1.36 22.82 -5.84
CA GLU A 680 1.18 23.28 -4.47
C GLU A 680 2.43 24.01 -3.91
N VAL A 681 3.64 23.53 -4.25
CA VAL A 681 4.87 24.07 -3.66
C VAL A 681 5.56 25.12 -4.55
N GLY A 682 5.22 25.15 -5.83
CA GLY A 682 5.89 25.96 -6.85
C GLY A 682 7.06 25.23 -7.53
N ALA A 683 7.23 25.46 -8.83
CA ALA A 683 8.28 24.83 -9.62
C ALA A 683 9.70 25.16 -9.13
N GLU A 684 9.89 26.31 -8.51
CA GLU A 684 11.15 26.76 -7.89
C GLU A 684 11.56 25.94 -6.67
N ASN A 685 10.64 25.20 -6.09
CA ASN A 685 10.85 24.38 -4.89
C ASN A 685 10.85 22.88 -5.17
N ALA A 686 11.03 22.50 -6.44
CA ALA A 686 11.16 21.12 -6.90
C ALA A 686 12.19 21.04 -8.03
N PHE A 687 12.68 19.85 -8.31
CA PHE A 687 13.66 19.58 -9.37
C PHE A 687 13.02 18.62 -10.38
N ILE A 688 12.57 19.17 -11.50
CA ILE A 688 11.81 18.43 -12.53
C ILE A 688 12.67 18.17 -13.74
N PHE A 689 12.57 16.96 -14.29
CA PHE A 689 13.30 16.53 -15.48
C PHE A 689 12.48 15.54 -16.33
N GLY A 690 13.01 15.24 -17.49
CA GLY A 690 12.58 14.12 -18.32
C GLY A 690 11.44 14.42 -19.26
N LEU A 691 11.08 13.41 -20.05
CA LEU A 691 9.98 13.45 -20.98
C LEU A 691 8.66 13.67 -20.23
N SER A 692 7.74 14.39 -20.88
CA SER A 692 6.36 14.51 -20.41
C SER A 692 5.57 13.22 -20.65
N ALA A 693 4.45 13.06 -19.95
CA ALA A 693 3.53 11.94 -20.17
C ALA A 693 3.05 11.89 -21.64
N GLU A 694 2.75 13.04 -22.22
CA GLU A 694 2.33 13.17 -23.63
C GLU A 694 3.42 12.67 -24.60
N GLU A 695 4.68 13.05 -24.36
CA GLU A 695 5.81 12.60 -25.17
C GLU A 695 6.03 11.09 -25.08
N VAL A 696 5.95 10.52 -23.88
CA VAL A 696 6.07 9.07 -23.67
C VAL A 696 4.96 8.31 -24.39
N ILE A 697 3.72 8.74 -24.22
CA ILE A 697 2.54 8.12 -24.87
C ILE A 697 2.67 8.20 -26.38
N ARG A 698 3.13 9.33 -26.91
CA ARG A 698 3.37 9.50 -28.35
C ARG A 698 4.42 8.49 -28.85
N TYR A 699 5.54 8.36 -28.18
CA TYR A 699 6.57 7.37 -28.57
C TYR A 699 6.04 5.94 -28.51
N GLU A 700 5.24 5.63 -27.52
CA GLU A 700 4.64 4.29 -27.37
C GLU A 700 3.63 3.98 -28.48
N ASN A 701 2.83 4.96 -28.88
CA ASN A 701 1.79 4.78 -29.92
C ASN A 701 2.33 4.90 -31.35
N GLU A 702 3.26 5.81 -31.58
CA GLU A 702 3.74 6.18 -32.93
C GLU A 702 5.14 5.63 -33.23
N GLY A 703 5.90 5.20 -32.21
CA GLY A 703 7.28 4.78 -32.36
C GLY A 703 8.23 5.97 -32.54
N GLY A 704 9.41 5.70 -33.07
CA GLY A 704 10.44 6.72 -33.34
C GLY A 704 11.48 6.91 -32.26
N TYR A 705 11.39 6.18 -31.16
CA TYR A 705 12.41 6.16 -30.12
C TYR A 705 13.48 5.12 -30.43
N ASN A 706 14.74 5.56 -30.51
CA ASN A 706 15.89 4.67 -30.71
C ASN A 706 16.95 4.88 -29.63
N PRO A 707 17.04 4.02 -28.62
CA PRO A 707 17.99 4.16 -27.53
C PRO A 707 19.45 4.03 -27.99
N THR A 708 19.72 3.32 -29.07
CA THR A 708 21.06 3.19 -29.65
C THR A 708 21.66 4.52 -30.04
N ASP A 709 20.87 5.51 -30.44
CA ASP A 709 21.36 6.85 -30.76
C ASP A 709 22.02 7.52 -29.56
N TYR A 710 21.46 7.35 -28.36
CA TYR A 710 22.03 7.88 -27.12
C TYR A 710 23.37 7.22 -26.80
N PHE A 711 23.45 5.91 -26.96
CA PHE A 711 24.68 5.15 -26.80
C PHE A 711 25.78 5.59 -27.77
N ASN A 712 25.43 5.78 -29.03
CA ASN A 712 26.39 6.15 -30.06
C ASN A 712 26.87 7.60 -29.96
N ASN A 713 26.02 8.52 -29.54
CA ASN A 713 26.29 9.96 -29.58
C ASN A 713 26.71 10.56 -28.23
N ASP A 714 26.60 9.81 -27.13
CA ASP A 714 26.95 10.28 -25.78
C ASP A 714 28.00 9.37 -25.15
N GLN A 715 29.18 9.91 -24.93
CA GLN A 715 30.31 9.15 -24.37
C GLN A 715 30.08 8.74 -22.91
N ASP A 716 29.38 9.58 -22.13
CA ASP A 716 29.13 9.27 -20.72
C ASP A 716 28.11 8.13 -20.58
N ILE A 717 27.03 8.16 -21.39
CA ILE A 717 26.05 7.08 -21.45
C ILE A 717 26.72 5.79 -21.90
N ARG A 718 27.48 5.85 -23.00
CA ARG A 718 28.23 4.68 -23.51
C ARG A 718 29.13 4.06 -22.46
N ARG A 719 29.90 4.89 -21.75
CA ARG A 719 30.82 4.41 -20.72
C ARG A 719 30.09 3.67 -19.59
N VAL A 720 29.02 4.27 -19.07
CA VAL A 720 28.21 3.66 -18.00
C VAL A 720 27.60 2.34 -18.46
N LEU A 721 27.03 2.29 -19.67
CA LEU A 721 26.46 1.05 -20.19
C LEU A 721 27.52 -0.03 -20.42
N MET A 722 28.69 0.34 -20.94
CA MET A 722 29.80 -0.60 -21.11
C MET A 722 30.32 -1.15 -19.77
N GLN A 723 30.23 -0.37 -18.69
CA GLN A 723 30.61 -0.82 -17.35
C GLN A 723 29.67 -1.91 -16.80
N LEU A 724 28.48 -2.10 -17.37
CA LEU A 724 27.61 -3.24 -17.06
C LEU A 724 28.15 -4.58 -17.56
N ILE A 725 28.98 -4.56 -18.61
CA ILE A 725 29.45 -5.77 -19.32
C ILE A 725 30.97 -5.89 -19.40
N ASN A 726 31.74 -4.99 -18.76
CA ASN A 726 33.21 -5.05 -18.78
C ASN A 726 33.84 -5.66 -17.52
N GLY A 727 33.01 -6.04 -16.54
CA GLY A 727 33.44 -6.69 -15.31
C GLY A 727 33.82 -5.76 -14.16
N GLU A 728 33.79 -4.43 -14.32
CA GLU A 728 34.14 -3.48 -13.26
C GLU A 728 33.29 -3.61 -12.00
N TYR A 729 32.00 -3.85 -12.15
CA TYR A 729 31.07 -3.97 -11.03
C TYR A 729 30.62 -5.41 -10.74
N SER A 730 31.26 -6.39 -11.36
CA SER A 730 30.86 -7.79 -11.27
C SER A 730 32.03 -8.75 -11.00
N ASN A 731 33.14 -8.24 -10.42
CA ASN A 731 34.34 -9.03 -10.13
C ASN A 731 34.88 -9.77 -11.37
N GLY A 732 34.80 -9.13 -12.55
CA GLY A 732 35.28 -9.70 -13.81
C GLY A 732 34.26 -10.56 -14.56
N ASP A 733 33.06 -10.79 -14.02
CA ASP A 733 31.98 -11.50 -14.71
C ASP A 733 31.29 -10.60 -15.72
N MET A 734 31.62 -10.72 -16.99
CA MET A 734 31.05 -9.88 -18.06
C MET A 734 29.58 -10.22 -18.39
N GLU A 735 29.09 -11.37 -17.91
CA GLU A 735 27.70 -11.80 -18.18
C GLU A 735 26.71 -11.44 -17.10
N MET A 736 27.17 -11.09 -15.89
CA MET A 736 26.29 -10.86 -14.73
C MET A 736 25.16 -9.85 -15.00
N PHE A 737 25.48 -8.71 -15.60
CA PHE A 737 24.54 -7.64 -15.89
C PHE A 737 24.18 -7.47 -17.37
N ARG A 738 24.50 -8.47 -18.19
CA ARG A 738 24.21 -8.43 -19.63
C ARG A 738 22.71 -8.29 -19.92
N ASP A 739 21.86 -8.92 -19.15
CA ASP A 739 20.40 -8.80 -19.32
C ASP A 739 19.93 -7.33 -19.17
N ILE A 740 20.50 -6.59 -18.23
CA ILE A 740 20.20 -5.15 -18.06
C ILE A 740 20.71 -4.37 -19.28
N TYR A 741 21.95 -4.62 -19.72
CA TYR A 741 22.53 -3.99 -20.91
C TYR A 741 21.66 -4.24 -22.16
N ASP A 742 21.29 -5.50 -22.39
CA ASP A 742 20.47 -5.89 -23.54
C ASP A 742 19.06 -5.27 -23.49
N SER A 743 18.47 -5.14 -22.31
CA SER A 743 17.15 -4.51 -22.14
C SER A 743 17.13 -3.03 -22.57
N LEU A 744 18.28 -2.37 -22.51
CA LEU A 744 18.43 -0.96 -22.87
C LEU A 744 18.74 -0.74 -24.36
N LEU A 745 19.45 -1.65 -25.01
CA LEU A 745 19.95 -1.44 -26.38
C LEU A 745 19.45 -2.43 -27.42
N ASN A 746 19.24 -3.69 -27.02
CA ASN A 746 18.87 -4.76 -27.92
C ASN A 746 17.55 -5.38 -27.47
N THR A 747 16.61 -5.50 -28.39
CA THR A 747 15.40 -6.25 -28.08
C THR A 747 15.52 -7.68 -28.61
N ASN A 748 15.41 -8.66 -27.71
CA ASN A 748 15.34 -10.09 -28.04
C ASN A 748 13.91 -10.64 -27.91
N SER A 749 12.94 -9.75 -27.65
CA SER A 749 11.53 -10.08 -27.47
C SER A 749 10.64 -9.16 -28.31
N SER A 750 9.35 -9.29 -28.18
CA SER A 750 8.37 -8.36 -28.73
C SER A 750 8.42 -6.97 -28.11
N ASP A 751 9.14 -6.83 -27.00
CA ASP A 751 9.21 -5.57 -26.25
C ASP A 751 10.24 -4.62 -26.89
N ARG A 752 9.92 -3.34 -26.82
CA ARG A 752 10.80 -2.27 -27.27
C ARG A 752 12.02 -2.19 -26.36
N ALA A 753 13.23 -2.02 -26.95
CA ALA A 753 14.42 -1.72 -26.17
C ALA A 753 14.25 -0.41 -25.38
N ASP A 754 14.81 -0.35 -24.18
CA ASP A 754 14.63 0.74 -23.24
C ASP A 754 13.17 1.15 -23.09
N THR A 755 12.37 0.20 -22.70
CA THR A 755 10.89 0.33 -22.57
C THR A 755 10.48 1.54 -21.74
N TYR A 756 11.29 1.93 -20.77
CA TYR A 756 10.99 2.99 -19.82
C TYR A 756 11.79 4.28 -20.01
N PHE A 757 12.40 4.45 -21.19
CA PHE A 757 13.06 5.71 -21.62
C PHE A 757 14.18 6.20 -20.70
N ILE A 758 14.93 5.29 -20.12
CA ILE A 758 16.05 5.60 -19.22
C ILE A 758 17.09 6.44 -19.94
N LEU A 759 17.50 6.05 -21.15
CA LEU A 759 18.54 6.76 -21.90
C LEU A 759 18.08 8.14 -22.37
N ALA A 760 16.82 8.27 -22.76
CA ALA A 760 16.25 9.58 -23.12
C ALA A 760 16.30 10.58 -21.96
N ASP A 761 16.06 10.12 -20.73
CA ASP A 761 15.98 10.99 -19.56
C ASP A 761 17.30 11.10 -18.78
N PHE A 762 18.34 10.34 -19.16
CA PHE A 762 19.60 10.27 -18.39
C PHE A 762 20.25 11.65 -18.23
N LYS A 763 20.44 12.40 -19.31
CA LYS A 763 21.12 13.70 -19.25
C LYS A 763 20.31 14.77 -18.52
N SER A 764 19.00 14.80 -18.72
CA SER A 764 18.14 15.75 -18.00
C SER A 764 18.10 15.41 -16.50
N TYR A 765 18.11 14.11 -16.13
CA TYR A 765 18.24 13.67 -14.77
C TYR A 765 19.56 14.09 -14.13
N ALA A 766 20.69 13.88 -14.82
CA ALA A 766 22.01 14.32 -14.37
C ALA A 766 22.07 15.85 -14.16
N ALA A 767 21.46 16.63 -15.07
CA ALA A 767 21.35 18.08 -14.96
C ALA A 767 20.51 18.51 -13.73
N ALA A 768 19.40 17.84 -13.48
CA ALA A 768 18.57 18.09 -12.29
C ALA A 768 19.31 17.75 -11.01
N GLN A 769 20.06 16.66 -10.98
CA GLN A 769 20.92 16.27 -9.85
C GLN A 769 21.99 17.30 -9.56
N LYS A 770 22.58 17.90 -10.59
CA LYS A 770 23.54 18.99 -10.43
C LYS A 770 22.90 20.24 -9.82
N LYS A 771 21.70 20.57 -10.22
CA LYS A 771 20.93 21.69 -9.63
C LYS A 771 20.63 21.44 -8.16
N VAL A 772 20.38 20.20 -7.76
CA VAL A 772 20.21 19.82 -6.35
C VAL A 772 21.48 20.15 -5.56
N GLU A 773 22.66 19.76 -6.06
CA GLU A 773 23.95 20.04 -5.42
C GLU A 773 24.18 21.55 -5.27
N GLU A 774 23.96 22.29 -6.34
CA GLU A 774 24.11 23.75 -6.33
C GLU A 774 23.17 24.43 -5.33
N ALA A 775 21.89 24.01 -5.29
CA ALA A 775 20.91 24.52 -4.34
C ALA A 775 21.25 24.17 -2.88
N TYR A 776 21.78 22.98 -2.64
CA TYR A 776 22.13 22.54 -1.29
C TYR A 776 23.30 23.32 -0.70
N ARG A 777 24.18 23.88 -1.51
CA ARG A 777 25.28 24.73 -1.07
C ARG A 777 24.81 26.06 -0.46
N ASP A 778 23.65 26.56 -0.88
CA ASP A 778 22.97 27.70 -0.27
C ASP A 778 22.13 27.20 0.91
N GLU A 779 22.71 27.16 2.09
CA GLU A 779 22.08 26.62 3.29
C GLU A 779 20.74 27.30 3.63
N GLU A 780 20.65 28.62 3.51
CA GLU A 780 19.45 29.39 3.80
C GLU A 780 18.39 29.16 2.74
N GLY A 781 18.77 29.16 1.46
CA GLY A 781 17.88 28.88 0.35
C GLY A 781 17.33 27.46 0.39
N TRP A 782 18.15 26.47 0.73
CA TRP A 782 17.71 25.09 0.89
C TRP A 782 16.74 24.92 2.06
N ALA A 783 17.06 25.53 3.20
CA ALA A 783 16.20 25.50 4.39
C ALA A 783 14.81 26.08 4.08
N LYS A 784 14.77 27.21 3.36
CA LYS A 784 13.51 27.82 2.89
C LYS A 784 12.72 26.86 1.98
N MET A 785 13.39 26.24 1.01
CA MET A 785 12.76 25.26 0.12
C MET A 785 12.19 24.07 0.89
N ALA A 786 12.95 23.52 1.83
CA ALA A 786 12.54 22.41 2.67
C ALA A 786 11.33 22.76 3.55
N LEU A 787 11.35 23.90 4.20
CA LEU A 787 10.24 24.39 5.02
C LEU A 787 8.97 24.60 4.17
N LEU A 788 9.11 25.20 2.98
CA LEU A 788 7.98 25.41 2.07
C LEU A 788 7.36 24.11 1.58
N ASN A 789 8.17 23.04 1.37
CA ASN A 789 7.61 21.72 1.06
C ASN A 789 6.70 21.22 2.20
N THR A 790 7.14 21.30 3.43
CA THR A 790 6.29 20.97 4.58
C THR A 790 5.06 21.87 4.65
N ALA A 791 5.21 23.17 4.53
CA ALA A 791 4.11 24.15 4.63
C ALA A 791 3.05 24.00 3.53
N CYS A 792 3.44 23.52 2.35
CA CYS A 792 2.54 23.36 1.20
C CYS A 792 1.95 21.94 1.07
N SER A 793 2.18 21.06 2.04
CA SER A 793 1.74 19.65 1.96
C SER A 793 0.29 19.41 2.38
N GLY A 794 -0.44 20.43 2.80
CA GLY A 794 -1.78 20.31 3.38
C GLY A 794 -2.82 19.61 2.51
N LYS A 795 -2.75 19.77 1.20
CA LYS A 795 -3.63 19.08 0.24
C LYS A 795 -3.51 17.56 0.32
N PHE A 796 -2.33 17.04 0.67
CA PHE A 796 -2.00 15.61 0.56
C PHE A 796 -2.33 14.80 1.81
N THR A 797 -3.22 15.31 2.65
CA THR A 797 -3.81 14.51 3.73
C THR A 797 -4.83 13.52 3.21
N SER A 798 -4.81 12.28 3.73
CA SER A 798 -5.85 11.30 3.45
C SER A 798 -7.23 11.72 4.01
N ASP A 799 -7.26 12.63 4.98
CA ASP A 799 -8.52 13.21 5.49
C ASP A 799 -9.28 13.95 4.38
N ARG A 800 -8.58 14.76 3.57
CA ARG A 800 -9.18 15.41 2.39
C ARG A 800 -9.67 14.37 1.38
N THR A 801 -8.85 13.37 1.09
CA THR A 801 -9.21 12.31 0.14
C THR A 801 -10.47 11.59 0.58
N ILE A 802 -10.53 11.14 1.83
CA ILE A 802 -11.70 10.43 2.37
C ILE A 802 -12.94 11.34 2.38
N GLN A 803 -12.80 12.62 2.75
CA GLN A 803 -13.93 13.53 2.73
C GLN A 803 -14.51 13.69 1.31
N GLN A 804 -13.65 13.71 0.28
CA GLN A 804 -14.09 13.74 -1.11
C GLN A 804 -14.80 12.44 -1.52
N TYR A 805 -14.30 11.26 -1.09
CA TYR A 805 -15.03 10.01 -1.30
C TYR A 805 -16.42 10.03 -0.63
N VAL A 806 -16.50 10.53 0.59
CA VAL A 806 -17.77 10.63 1.34
C VAL A 806 -18.74 11.55 0.62
N ASP A 807 -18.31 12.74 0.24
CA ASP A 807 -19.16 13.78 -0.37
C ASP A 807 -19.63 13.40 -1.78
N GLU A 808 -18.78 12.75 -2.56
CA GLU A 808 -19.00 12.57 -4.01
C GLU A 808 -19.36 11.13 -4.41
N ILE A 809 -19.02 10.12 -3.60
CA ILE A 809 -19.19 8.69 -3.94
C ILE A 809 -20.05 7.96 -2.90
N TRP A 810 -19.60 7.94 -1.64
CA TRP A 810 -20.18 7.05 -0.62
C TRP A 810 -21.39 7.65 0.10
N HIS A 811 -21.42 8.96 0.27
CA HIS A 811 -22.50 9.69 1.00
C HIS A 811 -22.73 9.11 2.40
N LEU A 812 -21.66 8.95 3.17
CA LEU A 812 -21.70 8.42 4.53
C LEU A 812 -22.20 9.46 5.53
N ASP A 813 -22.82 8.97 6.60
CA ASP A 813 -23.30 9.79 7.70
C ASP A 813 -22.23 9.98 8.77
N HIS A 814 -22.02 11.20 9.25
CA HIS A 814 -21.11 11.48 10.36
C HIS A 814 -21.70 11.00 11.69
N VAL A 815 -20.88 10.34 12.50
CA VAL A 815 -21.25 9.83 13.83
C VAL A 815 -20.33 10.42 14.90
N THR A 816 -20.90 10.78 16.04
CA THR A 816 -20.16 11.19 17.24
C THR A 816 -20.35 10.15 18.34
N VAL A 817 -19.25 9.70 18.94
CA VAL A 817 -19.26 8.66 19.97
C VAL A 817 -18.92 9.26 21.33
N LYS A 818 -19.76 8.99 22.32
CA LYS A 818 -19.51 9.29 23.73
C LYS A 818 -19.37 7.98 24.48
N VAL A 819 -18.35 7.89 25.32
CA VAL A 819 -18.12 6.71 26.16
C VAL A 819 -18.78 6.94 27.50
N ASP A 820 -19.72 6.06 27.83
CA ASP A 820 -20.32 5.98 29.17
C ASP A 820 -19.93 4.63 29.79
N PRO A 821 -18.96 4.62 30.71
CA PRO A 821 -18.49 3.37 31.31
C PRO A 821 -19.59 2.58 32.06
N GLU A 822 -20.61 3.26 32.62
CA GLU A 822 -21.70 2.58 33.34
C GLU A 822 -22.62 1.81 32.38
N SER A 823 -22.60 2.10 31.10
CA SER A 823 -23.46 1.44 30.10
C SER A 823 -23.01 0.03 29.72
N PHE A 824 -21.82 -0.41 30.16
CA PHE A 824 -21.26 -1.73 29.84
C PHE A 824 -21.43 -2.75 30.98
N GLU A 825 -21.98 -2.35 32.11
CA GLU A 825 -22.20 -3.23 33.27
C GLU A 825 -23.55 -4.00 33.26
N VAL A 826 -24.28 -4.00 32.13
CA VAL A 826 -25.57 -4.69 32.03
C VAL A 826 -25.50 -5.86 31.04
#